data_e6289b1f58f693cfe63ce2ba5686272a
#
_entry.id   e6289b1f58f693cfe63ce2ba5686272a
#
_cell.length_a   1.000
_cell.length_b   1.000
_cell.length_c   1.000
_cell.angle_alpha   90.00
_cell.angle_beta   90.00
_cell.angle_gamma   90.00
#
_symmetry.space_group_name_H-M   'P 1'
#
loop_
_entity.id
_entity.type
_entity.pdbx_description
1 polymer ?
#
loop_
_entity_poly.entity_id
_entity_poly.type
_entity_poly.pdbx_seq_one_letter_code
_entity_poly.pdbx_strand_id
1 'polypeptide(L)'
;MKLLDWIRNSVGALFRRSVQNAELEEELRSHIQHRADDLERGGLSSEEADRRARIEFGGYVKFKEQGHEAVGGNFLESFGQDIRIGFRKLRKSPGFAVVAIVTLALAIGANAVVFSILNGLVLRPLNLPEAQNLLMIERGNDKSTMQSYPDYLDLRDRNHSFDGVVAYDISPAGLDMGGNPVPIWLYEASGNYFDVLGIQPYLGRFFHASDEHGPNSAPYIVLSYAYWQSHFQSDVRAVGQVVQLNRHPYTVLGVAPAEFRGTELFIAPSFWVPMVDTDQVEGASNLTARGARDIWLIGRLKNGVTPAQASADLNAVGVYLEKAYPKEDGQSNFSLAKPGLIGDMLGGPIRAFVAGLTLLAALILLAACANLGSLFAARAADRSREVALRLALGSSRNRILRQLLIEAVMVSLMGGAAGILGGVALLRWLSAWQPVPDFPITVPVNPDARVYAVSLLLALASGLIFGLVPVQQVLRADPYQVVKTGSITPAGRRITMRDVLLVLQIAICAVLVTASLVAVRGLVRSLKSNFGFEPQNAMLVNTDLDMAGYNGERTPAMQRRLIDALETIPGVTAVGLNDRVPLGLGWSTDAVFQDNSTDLRLSNEAAQAMTYDISPSYFQAAGTALLAGRVFTWHDDAHAPQIAVVNSEFVRKIFGLGAGSEAGAIGRYYKRINGDRIQITGIVEDGKYRTLTEDPQPAIFRPLLQSPSSATWLVLRSNRDPRKLAEAVENKLRELDPGLPFTIKTWNRAMDSALFASRVATLSLGVLGGLSAMLAVTGIFGMAAYSVSKRMRELGIRIALGAQRGEILQAALGRASRLLILGSLAGLLLGLAATKVLSSIVYQATPRDPLVLAGVVLAMLLLGLLATWIPAQRALAADPVILLREE
;
A
#
# COMPACT_ATOMS: atom_id res chain seq x y z
N MET A 1 16.61 -3.52 36.94
CA MET A 1 17.81 -3.86 37.76
C MET A 1 18.01 -5.37 37.86
N LYS A 2 17.06 -6.17 38.35
CA LYS A 2 17.31 -7.63 38.59
C LYS A 2 17.71 -8.47 37.38
N LEU A 3 17.26 -8.13 36.15
CA LEU A 3 17.55 -8.91 34.94
C LEU A 3 18.94 -8.63 34.38
N LEU A 4 19.39 -7.39 34.40
CA LEU A 4 20.75 -6.99 34.01
C LEU A 4 21.82 -7.53 34.96
N ASP A 5 21.53 -7.54 36.25
CA ASP A 5 22.43 -8.12 37.27
C ASP A 5 22.55 -9.63 37.14
N TRP A 6 21.43 -10.30 36.81
CA TRP A 6 21.40 -11.73 36.51
C TRP A 6 22.22 -12.08 35.25
N ILE A 7 22.07 -11.29 34.17
CA ILE A 7 22.84 -11.47 32.91
C ILE A 7 24.33 -11.26 33.17
N ARG A 8 24.71 -10.21 33.95
CA ARG A 8 26.12 -9.90 34.28
C ARG A 8 26.75 -10.98 35.13
N ASN A 9 26.02 -11.52 36.10
CA ASN A 9 26.48 -12.62 36.93
C ASN A 9 26.61 -13.94 36.15
N SER A 10 25.65 -14.22 35.24
CA SER A 10 25.72 -15.42 34.39
C SER A 10 26.86 -15.39 33.38
N VAL A 11 27.16 -14.22 32.79
CA VAL A 11 28.31 -14.02 31.89
C VAL A 11 29.64 -14.06 32.70
N GLY A 12 29.68 -13.50 33.90
CA GLY A 12 30.84 -13.57 34.78
C GLY A 12 31.17 -15.01 35.23
N ALA A 13 30.16 -15.84 35.43
CA ALA A 13 30.32 -17.26 35.78
C ALA A 13 30.97 -18.09 34.65
N LEU A 14 30.72 -17.72 33.37
CA LEU A 14 31.37 -18.38 32.21
C LEU A 14 32.88 -18.17 32.15
N PHE A 15 33.37 -17.00 32.53
CA PHE A 15 34.80 -16.67 32.47
C PHE A 15 35.59 -17.18 33.71
N ARG A 16 34.94 -17.49 34.86
CA ARG A 16 35.53 -18.01 36.08
C ARG A 16 35.36 -19.52 36.30
N ARG A 17 34.85 -20.20 35.29
CA ARG A 17 34.44 -21.60 35.39
C ARG A 17 35.55 -22.59 35.74
N SER A 18 36.78 -22.40 35.25
CA SER A 18 37.92 -23.27 35.56
C SER A 18 38.30 -23.20 37.04
N VAL A 19 38.17 -22.02 37.62
CA VAL A 19 38.44 -21.79 39.06
C VAL A 19 37.33 -22.43 39.91
N GLN A 20 36.05 -22.18 39.56
CA GLN A 20 34.92 -22.74 40.30
C GLN A 20 34.83 -24.26 40.20
N ASN A 21 35.18 -24.85 39.05
CA ASN A 21 35.28 -26.31 38.94
C ASN A 21 36.38 -26.92 39.81
N ALA A 22 37.53 -26.24 39.95
CA ALA A 22 38.62 -26.68 40.80
C ALA A 22 38.24 -26.55 42.30
N GLU A 23 37.61 -25.44 42.68
CA GLU A 23 37.09 -25.23 44.03
C GLU A 23 36.03 -26.28 44.43
N LEU A 24 35.06 -26.56 43.58
CA LEU A 24 34.01 -27.58 43.82
C LEU A 24 34.60 -28.99 43.88
N GLU A 25 35.59 -29.28 43.05
CA GLU A 25 36.30 -30.57 43.06
C GLU A 25 37.11 -30.76 44.33
N GLU A 26 37.72 -29.67 44.81
CA GLU A 26 38.49 -29.67 46.06
C GLU A 26 37.57 -29.85 47.27
N GLU A 27 36.43 -29.16 47.29
CA GLU A 27 35.41 -29.25 48.35
C GLU A 27 34.81 -30.65 48.44
N LEU A 28 34.43 -31.23 47.30
CA LEU A 28 33.91 -32.63 47.23
C LEU A 28 34.95 -33.65 47.68
N ARG A 29 36.22 -33.47 47.28
CA ARG A 29 37.35 -34.32 47.76
C ARG A 29 37.55 -34.18 49.28
N SER A 30 37.57 -32.98 49.79
CA SER A 30 37.70 -32.68 51.23
C SER A 30 36.58 -33.36 52.04
N HIS A 31 35.33 -33.31 51.61
CA HIS A 31 34.22 -33.96 52.27
C HIS A 31 34.34 -35.51 52.27
N ILE A 32 34.79 -36.11 51.17
CA ILE A 32 35.05 -37.56 51.10
C ILE A 32 36.21 -37.94 52.01
N GLN A 33 37.28 -37.16 52.02
CA GLN A 33 38.46 -37.40 52.84
C GLN A 33 38.12 -37.29 54.34
N HIS A 34 37.38 -36.23 54.76
CA HIS A 34 36.92 -36.10 56.15
C HIS A 34 36.08 -37.27 56.61
N ARG A 35 35.21 -37.77 55.75
CA ARG A 35 34.42 -38.98 56.06
C ARG A 35 35.23 -40.23 56.12
N ALA A 36 36.28 -40.40 55.29
CA ALA A 36 37.21 -41.47 55.35
C ALA A 36 38.03 -41.48 56.68
N ASP A 37 38.53 -40.29 57.04
CA ASP A 37 39.25 -40.05 58.31
C ASP A 37 38.39 -40.42 59.57
N ASP A 38 37.06 -40.06 59.55
CA ASP A 38 36.14 -40.44 60.60
C ASP A 38 35.89 -41.94 60.72
N LEU A 39 35.81 -42.65 59.58
CA LEU A 39 35.66 -44.07 59.52
C LEU A 39 36.97 -44.82 59.94
N GLU A 40 38.09 -44.26 59.61
CA GLU A 40 39.37 -44.75 60.06
C GLU A 40 39.58 -44.64 61.58
N ARG A 41 39.17 -43.47 62.21
CA ARG A 41 39.06 -43.28 63.62
C ARG A 41 38.11 -44.27 64.33
N GLY A 42 37.09 -44.74 63.57
CA GLY A 42 36.13 -45.77 63.99
C GLY A 42 36.67 -47.19 63.93
N GLY A 43 37.95 -47.39 63.58
CA GLY A 43 38.62 -48.71 63.62
C GLY A 43 38.60 -49.50 62.27
N LEU A 44 38.32 -48.84 61.16
CA LEU A 44 38.44 -49.45 59.81
C LEU A 44 39.86 -49.24 59.28
N SER A 45 40.34 -50.13 58.40
CA SER A 45 41.60 -49.91 57.71
C SER A 45 41.47 -48.78 56.68
N SER A 46 42.54 -48.03 56.40
CA SER A 46 42.54 -46.85 55.50
C SER A 46 41.89 -47.16 54.13
N GLU A 47 42.21 -48.28 53.50
CA GLU A 47 41.60 -48.71 52.23
C GLU A 47 40.10 -48.95 52.33
N GLU A 48 39.62 -49.57 53.40
CA GLU A 48 38.20 -49.90 53.61
C GLU A 48 37.41 -48.65 54.00
N ALA A 49 38.03 -47.74 54.75
CA ALA A 49 37.45 -46.42 55.13
C ALA A 49 37.27 -45.56 53.90
N ASP A 50 38.24 -45.48 52.99
CA ASP A 50 38.16 -44.72 51.73
C ASP A 50 37.09 -45.32 50.80
N ARG A 51 37.02 -46.60 50.71
CA ARG A 51 36.00 -47.33 49.92
C ARG A 51 34.59 -47.09 50.45
N ARG A 52 34.38 -47.16 51.75
CA ARG A 52 33.10 -46.90 52.40
C ARG A 52 32.68 -45.43 52.31
N ALA A 53 33.58 -44.48 52.51
CA ALA A 53 33.33 -43.07 52.38
C ALA A 53 32.83 -42.74 50.97
N ARG A 54 33.43 -43.35 49.90
CA ARG A 54 32.96 -43.18 48.52
C ARG A 54 31.59 -43.80 48.26
N ILE A 55 31.28 -44.94 48.88
CA ILE A 55 29.98 -45.60 48.76
C ILE A 55 28.89 -44.83 49.48
N GLU A 56 29.17 -44.35 50.71
CA GLU A 56 28.25 -43.55 51.49
C GLU A 56 28.01 -42.16 50.90
N PHE A 57 29.01 -41.53 50.28
CA PHE A 57 28.90 -40.26 49.59
C PHE A 57 27.99 -40.38 48.37
N GLY A 58 27.87 -41.56 47.76
CA GLY A 58 27.04 -41.75 46.60
C GLY A 58 27.66 -41.29 45.27
N GLY A 59 26.88 -41.04 44.26
CA GLY A 59 27.40 -40.69 42.94
C GLY A 59 28.06 -39.33 42.87
N TYR A 60 29.38 -39.27 42.88
CA TYR A 60 30.23 -38.07 42.76
C TYR A 60 29.78 -37.14 41.60
N VAL A 61 29.44 -37.74 40.46
CA VAL A 61 28.95 -37.04 39.28
C VAL A 61 27.63 -36.30 39.55
N LYS A 62 26.75 -36.91 40.38
CA LYS A 62 25.42 -36.33 40.72
C LYS A 62 25.59 -35.08 41.61
N PHE A 63 26.45 -35.08 42.58
CA PHE A 63 26.72 -33.93 43.43
C PHE A 63 27.45 -32.81 42.67
N LYS A 64 28.36 -33.16 41.75
CA LYS A 64 29.00 -32.18 40.87
C LYS A 64 27.98 -31.48 39.94
N GLU A 65 26.99 -32.25 39.38
CA GLU A 65 25.89 -31.65 38.60
C GLU A 65 24.97 -30.77 39.47
N GLN A 66 24.64 -31.18 40.69
CA GLN A 66 23.83 -30.38 41.62
C GLN A 66 24.55 -29.07 42.06
N GLY A 67 25.86 -29.13 42.28
CA GLY A 67 26.65 -27.94 42.54
C GLY A 67 26.67 -26.97 41.38
N HIS A 68 26.77 -27.45 40.17
CA HIS A 68 26.66 -26.63 38.95
C HIS A 68 25.28 -26.04 38.74
N GLU A 69 24.20 -26.76 39.12
CA GLU A 69 22.84 -26.23 39.08
C GLU A 69 22.63 -25.09 40.12
N ALA A 70 23.24 -25.21 41.28
CA ALA A 70 23.12 -24.18 42.35
C ALA A 70 23.83 -22.86 42.03
N VAL A 71 24.93 -22.91 41.27
CA VAL A 71 25.72 -21.71 40.89
C VAL A 71 25.14 -20.95 39.69
N GLY A 72 24.10 -21.47 39.01
CA GLY A 72 23.35 -20.72 37.93
C GLY A 72 24.07 -20.63 36.58
N GLY A 73 25.29 -21.17 36.39
CA GLY A 73 26.06 -21.12 35.15
C GLY A 73 25.53 -22.07 34.04
N ASN A 74 24.69 -23.02 34.41
CA ASN A 74 24.22 -24.08 33.50
C ASN A 74 23.16 -23.62 32.45
N PHE A 75 22.49 -22.46 32.67
CA PHE A 75 21.46 -21.99 31.78
C PHE A 75 22.02 -21.63 30.39
N LEU A 76 23.08 -20.84 30.31
CA LEU A 76 23.66 -20.40 29.03
C LEU A 76 24.35 -21.57 28.31
N GLU A 77 24.96 -22.51 29.02
CA GLU A 77 25.57 -23.68 28.43
C GLU A 77 24.52 -24.66 27.88
N SER A 78 23.48 -24.92 28.69
CA SER A 78 22.37 -25.78 28.24
C SER A 78 21.61 -25.16 27.10
N PHE A 79 21.48 -23.79 27.07
CA PHE A 79 20.91 -23.05 25.97
C PHE A 79 21.78 -23.15 24.69
N GLY A 80 23.10 -22.99 24.82
CA GLY A 80 24.04 -23.18 23.71
C GLY A 80 24.06 -24.63 23.16
N GLN A 81 23.95 -25.65 24.05
CA GLN A 81 23.81 -27.06 23.66
C GLN A 81 22.49 -27.29 22.93
N ASP A 82 21.38 -26.72 23.42
CA ASP A 82 20.07 -26.85 22.79
C ASP A 82 20.05 -26.20 21.40
N ILE A 83 20.71 -25.05 21.19
CA ILE A 83 20.89 -24.43 19.87
C ILE A 83 21.69 -25.35 18.94
N ARG A 84 22.83 -25.91 19.40
CA ARG A 84 23.65 -26.81 18.59
C ARG A 84 22.91 -28.08 18.22
N ILE A 85 22.13 -28.64 19.12
CA ILE A 85 21.28 -29.80 18.87
C ILE A 85 20.17 -29.44 17.86
N GLY A 86 19.51 -28.29 18.02
CA GLY A 86 18.50 -27.77 17.11
C GLY A 86 19.05 -27.63 15.68
N PHE A 87 20.20 -26.98 15.53
CA PHE A 87 20.87 -26.82 14.23
C PHE A 87 21.23 -28.15 13.57
N ARG A 88 21.79 -29.10 14.34
CA ARG A 88 22.12 -30.45 13.83
C ARG A 88 20.87 -31.20 13.38
N LYS A 89 19.75 -31.06 14.09
CA LYS A 89 18.48 -31.69 13.71
C LYS A 89 17.91 -31.06 12.44
N LEU A 90 17.96 -29.75 12.26
CA LEU A 90 17.53 -29.08 11.05
C LEU A 90 18.35 -29.50 9.84
N ARG A 91 19.68 -29.65 10.00
CA ARG A 91 20.57 -30.13 8.95
C ARG A 91 20.31 -31.58 8.55
N LYS A 92 19.86 -32.43 9.48
CA LYS A 92 19.47 -33.82 9.19
C LYS A 92 18.13 -33.97 8.46
N SER A 93 17.32 -32.92 8.41
CA SER A 93 16.03 -32.90 7.70
C SER A 93 15.88 -31.63 6.83
N PRO A 94 16.66 -31.56 5.73
CA PRO A 94 16.75 -30.34 4.94
C PRO A 94 15.44 -29.98 4.27
N GLY A 95 14.67 -30.95 3.76
CA GLY A 95 13.37 -30.66 3.13
C GLY A 95 12.37 -29.98 4.06
N PHE A 96 12.29 -30.41 5.32
CA PHE A 96 11.46 -29.76 6.32
C PHE A 96 11.96 -28.34 6.64
N ALA A 97 13.26 -28.19 6.84
CA ALA A 97 13.85 -26.89 7.18
C ALA A 97 13.61 -25.87 6.07
N VAL A 98 13.83 -26.24 4.80
CA VAL A 98 13.61 -25.38 3.64
C VAL A 98 12.13 -24.97 3.53
N VAL A 99 11.20 -25.93 3.61
CA VAL A 99 9.76 -25.61 3.54
C VAL A 99 9.35 -24.66 4.67
N ALA A 100 9.80 -24.91 5.89
CA ALA A 100 9.46 -24.08 7.04
C ALA A 100 10.06 -22.67 6.94
N ILE A 101 11.34 -22.56 6.55
CA ILE A 101 12.03 -21.27 6.38
C ILE A 101 11.40 -20.48 5.24
N VAL A 102 11.14 -21.07 4.07
CA VAL A 102 10.52 -20.39 2.93
C VAL A 102 9.10 -19.93 3.27
N THR A 103 8.30 -20.76 3.93
CA THR A 103 6.95 -20.41 4.38
C THR A 103 6.96 -19.15 5.26
N LEU A 104 7.87 -19.11 6.26
CA LEU A 104 7.99 -17.95 7.14
C LEU A 104 8.61 -16.74 6.45
N ALA A 105 9.61 -16.97 5.59
CA ALA A 105 10.26 -15.91 4.84
C ALA A 105 9.25 -15.14 3.97
N LEU A 106 8.38 -15.86 3.26
CA LEU A 106 7.34 -15.24 2.46
C LEU A 106 6.29 -14.51 3.31
N ALA A 107 5.84 -15.11 4.41
CA ALA A 107 4.85 -14.51 5.29
C ALA A 107 5.39 -13.28 6.04
N ILE A 108 6.59 -13.37 6.61
CA ILE A 108 7.23 -12.25 7.33
C ILE A 108 7.66 -11.18 6.35
N GLY A 109 8.20 -11.55 5.17
CA GLY A 109 8.57 -10.62 4.11
C GLY A 109 7.38 -9.82 3.60
N ALA A 110 6.23 -10.46 3.35
CA ALA A 110 5.00 -9.77 2.97
C ALA A 110 4.55 -8.78 4.06
N ASN A 111 4.58 -9.17 5.34
CA ASN A 111 4.26 -8.28 6.45
C ASN A 111 5.25 -7.12 6.57
N ALA A 112 6.55 -7.35 6.36
CA ALA A 112 7.58 -6.30 6.38
C ALA A 112 7.35 -5.26 5.29
N VAL A 113 7.00 -5.69 4.07
CA VAL A 113 6.68 -4.79 2.95
C VAL A 113 5.42 -3.99 3.24
N VAL A 114 4.33 -4.65 3.65
CA VAL A 114 3.06 -3.97 3.97
C VAL A 114 3.24 -3.01 5.15
N PHE A 115 4.00 -3.40 6.18
CA PHE A 115 4.30 -2.52 7.31
C PHE A 115 5.17 -1.33 6.90
N SER A 116 6.10 -1.50 5.95
CA SER A 116 6.90 -0.38 5.42
C SER A 116 6.01 0.65 4.71
N ILE A 117 5.03 0.19 3.93
CA ILE A 117 4.03 1.06 3.29
C ILE A 117 3.17 1.77 4.35
N LEU A 118 2.67 1.03 5.34
CA LEU A 118 1.92 1.60 6.47
C LEU A 118 2.73 2.65 7.22
N ASN A 119 3.99 2.34 7.53
CA ASN A 119 4.89 3.26 8.23
C ASN A 119 5.18 4.50 7.40
N GLY A 120 5.47 4.36 6.11
CA GLY A 120 5.81 5.47 5.21
C GLY A 120 4.65 6.41 4.91
N LEU A 121 3.43 5.86 4.72
CA LEU A 121 2.28 6.66 4.31
C LEU A 121 1.36 7.10 5.48
N VAL A 122 1.35 6.36 6.59
CA VAL A 122 0.34 6.58 7.64
C VAL A 122 0.93 6.90 9.01
N LEU A 123 1.98 6.15 9.42
CA LEU A 123 2.50 6.23 10.79
C LEU A 123 3.61 7.26 10.93
N ARG A 124 4.43 7.44 9.90
CA ARG A 124 5.54 8.39 9.93
C ARG A 124 5.01 9.80 9.67
N PRO A 125 5.27 10.75 10.58
CA PRO A 125 4.98 12.16 10.29
C PRO A 125 5.87 12.65 9.14
N LEU A 126 5.47 13.74 8.50
CA LEU A 126 6.34 14.45 7.56
C LEU A 126 7.70 14.73 8.22
N ASN A 127 8.76 14.68 7.44
CA ASN A 127 10.11 14.94 7.96
C ASN A 127 10.34 16.46 8.12
N LEU A 128 9.54 17.06 8.99
CA LEU A 128 9.51 18.49 9.28
C LEU A 128 9.60 18.72 10.79
N PRO A 129 10.18 19.84 11.23
CA PRO A 129 10.17 20.22 12.63
C PRO A 129 8.73 20.31 13.16
N GLU A 130 8.48 19.67 14.30
CA GLU A 130 7.17 19.66 14.95
C GLU A 130 6.00 19.30 14.00
N ALA A 131 6.20 18.32 13.12
CA ALA A 131 5.23 17.93 12.10
C ALA A 131 3.84 17.54 12.66
N GLN A 132 3.76 17.16 13.95
CA GLN A 132 2.50 16.88 14.64
C GLN A 132 1.62 18.11 14.83
N ASN A 133 2.20 19.32 14.77
CA ASN A 133 1.50 20.59 14.88
C ASN A 133 1.06 21.15 13.52
N LEU A 134 1.41 20.47 12.42
CA LEU A 134 1.01 20.83 11.07
C LEU A 134 -0.30 20.14 10.71
N LEU A 135 -1.30 20.91 10.27
CA LEU A 135 -2.60 20.41 9.86
C LEU A 135 -3.02 21.03 8.52
N MET A 136 -3.58 20.21 7.65
CA MET A 136 -4.21 20.64 6.40
C MET A 136 -5.60 21.17 6.70
N ILE A 137 -5.97 22.28 6.08
CA ILE A 137 -7.28 22.91 6.22
C ILE A 137 -8.18 22.42 5.08
N GLU A 138 -9.25 21.73 5.44
CA GLU A 138 -10.28 21.22 4.54
C GLU A 138 -11.55 22.07 4.66
N ARG A 139 -12.34 22.12 3.59
CA ARG A 139 -13.57 22.90 3.51
C ARG A 139 -14.77 22.05 3.10
N GLY A 140 -15.92 22.38 3.62
CA GLY A 140 -17.19 21.78 3.26
C GLY A 140 -17.40 20.38 3.84
N ASN A 141 -18.59 19.83 3.61
CA ASN A 141 -18.95 18.49 4.07
C ASN A 141 -18.28 17.39 3.24
N ASP A 142 -17.91 17.68 2.01
CA ASP A 142 -17.18 16.83 1.09
C ASP A 142 -15.66 16.78 1.38
N LYS A 143 -15.22 17.61 2.36
CA LYS A 143 -13.81 17.71 2.77
C LYS A 143 -12.90 18.10 1.61
N SER A 144 -13.34 19.04 0.78
CA SER A 144 -12.48 19.61 -0.24
C SER A 144 -11.24 20.22 0.39
N THR A 145 -10.07 19.89 -0.13
CA THR A 145 -8.79 20.42 0.36
C THR A 145 -8.40 21.73 -0.36
N MET A 146 -9.08 22.05 -1.45
CA MET A 146 -8.77 23.22 -2.27
C MET A 146 -9.46 24.48 -1.76
N GLN A 147 -8.69 25.56 -1.69
CA GLN A 147 -9.10 26.89 -1.26
C GLN A 147 -8.75 27.92 -2.34
N SER A 148 -9.31 29.14 -2.25
CA SER A 148 -8.87 30.25 -3.08
C SER A 148 -7.76 31.07 -2.40
N TYR A 149 -6.96 31.79 -3.20
CA TYR A 149 -5.94 32.68 -2.64
C TYR A 149 -6.52 33.78 -1.76
N PRO A 150 -7.65 34.47 -2.10
CA PRO A 150 -8.29 35.40 -1.19
C PRO A 150 -8.78 34.77 0.12
N ASP A 151 -9.26 33.52 0.10
CA ASP A 151 -9.65 32.81 1.33
C ASP A 151 -8.43 32.48 2.19
N TYR A 152 -7.30 32.13 1.55
CA TYR A 152 -6.04 31.94 2.25
C TYR A 152 -5.63 33.19 3.01
N LEU A 153 -5.71 34.40 2.39
CA LEU A 153 -5.38 35.65 3.04
C LEU A 153 -6.29 35.92 4.24
N ASP A 154 -7.61 35.74 4.08
CA ASP A 154 -8.55 35.90 5.19
C ASP A 154 -8.32 34.90 6.32
N LEU A 155 -8.09 33.61 6.01
CA LEU A 155 -7.79 32.57 6.99
C LEU A 155 -6.47 32.85 7.70
N ARG A 156 -5.43 33.26 6.97
CA ARG A 156 -4.11 33.58 7.52
C ARG A 156 -4.18 34.78 8.50
N ASP A 157 -4.87 35.84 8.10
CA ASP A 157 -4.82 37.12 8.82
C ASP A 157 -5.82 37.20 9.99
N ARG A 158 -6.91 36.41 9.95
CA ARG A 158 -8.00 36.46 10.94
C ARG A 158 -7.98 35.36 11.97
N ASN A 159 -7.23 34.25 11.74
CA ASN A 159 -7.15 33.18 12.73
C ASN A 159 -6.30 33.57 13.94
N HIS A 160 -6.61 32.95 15.08
CA HIS A 160 -5.86 33.13 16.33
C HIS A 160 -5.20 31.83 16.84
N SER A 161 -5.48 30.71 16.20
CA SER A 161 -5.09 29.37 16.66
C SER A 161 -3.82 28.86 16.01
N PHE A 162 -3.38 29.46 14.90
CA PHE A 162 -2.17 29.07 14.19
C PHE A 162 -1.05 30.10 14.35
N ASP A 163 0.21 29.63 14.42
CA ASP A 163 1.40 30.48 14.35
C ASP A 163 1.62 30.99 12.93
N GLY A 164 1.13 30.27 11.94
CA GLY A 164 1.10 30.66 10.53
C GLY A 164 0.31 29.66 9.69
N VAL A 165 -0.28 30.18 8.62
CA VAL A 165 -0.93 29.40 7.58
C VAL A 165 -0.17 29.63 6.28
N VAL A 166 0.13 28.56 5.55
CA VAL A 166 0.81 28.57 4.24
C VAL A 166 -0.13 28.07 3.16
N ALA A 167 0.06 28.60 1.97
CA ALA A 167 -0.59 28.13 0.75
C ALA A 167 0.43 27.51 -0.19
N TYR A 168 0.01 26.51 -0.95
CA TYR A 168 0.81 25.94 -2.04
C TYR A 168 -0.08 25.33 -3.11
N ASP A 169 0.45 25.29 -4.33
CA ASP A 169 -0.09 24.51 -5.44
C ASP A 169 1.01 23.70 -6.13
N ILE A 170 0.64 22.78 -6.99
CA ILE A 170 1.55 21.87 -7.70
C ILE A 170 1.28 21.98 -9.19
N SER A 171 2.14 22.74 -9.87
CA SER A 171 1.94 23.14 -11.26
C SER A 171 3.09 22.67 -12.15
N PRO A 172 2.85 22.43 -13.44
CA PRO A 172 3.91 22.25 -14.43
C PRO A 172 4.40 23.61 -14.95
N ALA A 173 5.70 23.73 -15.21
CA ALA A 173 6.24 24.88 -15.93
C ALA A 173 7.37 24.44 -16.88
N GLY A 174 7.65 25.25 -17.89
CA GLY A 174 8.72 25.04 -18.84
C GLY A 174 10.02 25.67 -18.35
N LEU A 175 10.99 24.88 -17.92
CA LEU A 175 12.30 25.38 -17.53
C LEU A 175 13.27 25.29 -18.71
N ASP A 176 13.90 26.42 -19.07
CA ASP A 176 14.96 26.51 -20.06
C ASP A 176 16.28 26.94 -19.39
N MET A 177 17.29 26.11 -19.53
CA MET A 177 18.68 26.38 -19.09
C MET A 177 19.63 26.62 -20.27
N GLY A 178 19.12 27.17 -21.38
CA GLY A 178 19.90 27.45 -22.60
C GLY A 178 19.74 26.38 -23.68
N GLY A 179 18.62 25.66 -23.67
CA GLY A 179 18.25 24.65 -24.67
C GLY A 179 16.76 24.68 -24.98
N ASN A 180 16.16 23.51 -25.22
CA ASN A 180 14.72 23.38 -25.36
C ASN A 180 14.07 23.36 -23.99
N PRO A 181 12.97 24.10 -23.76
CA PRO A 181 12.26 24.07 -22.49
C PRO A 181 11.70 22.66 -22.22
N VAL A 182 11.90 22.19 -20.98
CA VAL A 182 11.40 20.89 -20.52
C VAL A 182 10.29 21.14 -19.50
N PRO A 183 9.13 20.51 -19.65
CA PRO A 183 8.08 20.63 -18.64
C PRO A 183 8.54 19.94 -17.34
N ILE A 184 8.49 20.70 -16.23
CA ILE A 184 8.92 20.29 -14.91
C ILE A 184 7.81 20.59 -13.91
N TRP A 185 7.65 19.74 -12.91
CA TRP A 185 6.70 19.95 -11.81
C TRP A 185 7.34 20.73 -10.67
N LEU A 186 6.66 21.77 -10.23
CA LEU A 186 7.09 22.65 -9.16
C LEU A 186 5.98 22.85 -8.11
N TYR A 187 6.34 23.45 -6.99
CA TYR A 187 5.38 24.00 -6.03
C TYR A 187 5.36 25.52 -6.17
N GLU A 188 4.18 26.08 -6.38
CA GLU A 188 3.91 27.50 -6.11
C GLU A 188 3.60 27.61 -4.62
N ALA A 189 4.35 28.39 -3.89
CA ALA A 189 4.26 28.45 -2.44
C ALA A 189 4.17 29.89 -1.94
N SER A 190 3.34 30.15 -0.93
CA SER A 190 3.26 31.47 -0.29
C SER A 190 4.61 31.86 0.32
N GLY A 191 4.93 33.15 0.35
CA GLY A 191 6.23 33.66 0.80
C GLY A 191 6.64 33.20 2.21
N ASN A 192 5.69 32.93 3.08
CA ASN A 192 5.93 32.41 4.42
C ASN A 192 6.06 30.87 4.52
N TYR A 193 6.06 30.18 3.38
CA TYR A 193 5.99 28.71 3.32
C TYR A 193 7.12 28.04 4.13
N PHE A 194 8.37 28.40 3.86
CA PHE A 194 9.52 27.77 4.52
C PHE A 194 9.63 28.17 5.98
N ASP A 195 9.27 29.41 6.32
CA ASP A 195 9.29 29.93 7.69
C ASP A 195 8.33 29.16 8.59
N VAL A 196 7.09 29.00 8.13
CA VAL A 196 6.05 28.27 8.87
C VAL A 196 6.40 26.77 8.97
N LEU A 197 7.00 26.18 7.94
CA LEU A 197 7.46 24.79 7.99
C LEU A 197 8.70 24.60 8.87
N GLY A 198 9.40 25.69 9.23
CA GLY A 198 10.56 25.66 10.13
C GLY A 198 11.79 24.99 9.54
N ILE A 199 11.94 25.04 8.19
CA ILE A 199 13.08 24.44 7.50
C ILE A 199 14.18 25.47 7.27
N GLN A 200 15.44 24.99 7.22
CA GLN A 200 16.59 25.78 6.88
C GLN A 200 17.16 25.37 5.52
N PRO A 201 17.65 26.30 4.69
CA PRO A 201 18.24 25.97 3.40
C PRO A 201 19.53 25.16 3.57
N TYR A 202 19.78 24.24 2.66
CA TYR A 202 21.09 23.59 2.55
C TYR A 202 22.15 24.51 2.00
N LEU A 203 21.77 25.33 1.01
CA LEU A 203 22.64 26.33 0.36
C LEU A 203 21.82 27.59 0.07
N GLY A 204 22.45 28.76 0.20
CA GLY A 204 21.80 30.06 -0.09
C GLY A 204 20.74 30.44 0.94
N ARG A 205 19.61 30.99 0.49
CA ARG A 205 18.47 31.36 1.31
C ARG A 205 17.14 30.89 0.70
N PHE A 206 16.10 30.93 1.46
CA PHE A 206 14.73 30.79 0.96
C PHE A 206 14.13 32.17 0.62
N PHE A 207 13.02 32.17 -0.11
CA PHE A 207 12.17 33.37 -0.21
C PHE A 207 11.31 33.47 1.06
N HIS A 208 10.90 34.70 1.38
CA HIS A 208 10.11 35.06 2.55
C HIS A 208 8.92 35.94 2.14
N ALA A 209 7.92 36.10 3.01
CA ALA A 209 6.81 37.01 2.76
C ALA A 209 7.24 38.46 2.48
N SER A 210 8.40 38.89 2.97
CA SER A 210 8.99 40.18 2.67
C SER A 210 9.54 40.33 1.25
N ASP A 211 9.70 39.25 0.51
CA ASP A 211 10.12 39.32 -0.89
C ASP A 211 8.91 39.53 -1.84
N GLU A 212 7.68 39.36 -1.33
CA GLU A 212 6.44 39.53 -2.09
C GLU A 212 5.90 40.95 -1.97
N HIS A 213 5.83 41.68 -3.09
CA HIS A 213 5.35 43.07 -3.15
C HIS A 213 4.14 43.21 -4.09
N GLY A 214 3.44 42.11 -4.38
CA GLY A 214 2.30 42.08 -5.29
C GLY A 214 2.48 41.04 -6.39
N PRO A 215 1.57 40.93 -7.35
CA PRO A 215 1.67 39.98 -8.44
C PRO A 215 2.96 40.14 -9.24
N ASN A 216 3.59 39.02 -9.62
CA ASN A 216 4.81 38.96 -10.43
C ASN A 216 6.01 39.74 -9.85
N SER A 217 6.10 39.85 -8.51
CA SER A 217 7.13 40.65 -7.86
C SER A 217 8.29 39.89 -7.28
N ALA A 218 8.25 38.58 -7.29
CA ALA A 218 9.22 37.73 -6.61
C ALA A 218 9.79 36.59 -7.50
N PRO A 219 10.49 36.93 -8.61
CA PRO A 219 10.97 35.93 -9.60
C PRO A 219 12.13 35.12 -9.04
N TYR A 220 11.83 34.27 -8.09
CA TYR A 220 12.80 33.47 -7.34
C TYR A 220 12.50 31.99 -7.45
N ILE A 221 13.57 31.19 -7.45
CA ILE A 221 13.47 29.71 -7.41
C ILE A 221 14.29 29.19 -6.24
N VAL A 222 13.72 28.23 -5.51
CA VAL A 222 14.42 27.37 -4.56
C VAL A 222 14.47 25.95 -5.12
N LEU A 223 15.67 25.44 -5.38
CA LEU A 223 15.85 24.11 -5.98
C LEU A 223 15.64 23.00 -4.92
N SER A 224 15.06 21.86 -5.32
CA SER A 224 15.14 20.65 -4.50
C SER A 224 16.58 20.12 -4.53
N TYR A 225 16.99 19.44 -3.46
CA TYR A 225 18.33 18.84 -3.38
C TYR A 225 18.60 17.86 -4.53
N ALA A 226 17.61 17.02 -4.86
CA ALA A 226 17.74 16.05 -5.94
C ALA A 226 17.90 16.72 -7.31
N TYR A 227 17.16 17.79 -7.58
CA TYR A 227 17.25 18.54 -8.83
C TYR A 227 18.57 19.27 -8.96
N TRP A 228 19.05 19.94 -7.90
CA TRP A 228 20.37 20.57 -7.83
C TRP A 228 21.48 19.54 -8.09
N GLN A 229 21.39 18.35 -7.50
CA GLN A 229 22.37 17.29 -7.66
C GLN A 229 22.44 16.75 -9.10
N SER A 230 21.26 16.53 -9.73
CA SER A 230 21.19 15.90 -11.05
C SER A 230 21.41 16.86 -12.22
N HIS A 231 20.95 18.11 -12.13
CA HIS A 231 20.99 19.08 -13.22
C HIS A 231 22.08 20.14 -13.06
N PHE A 232 22.40 20.51 -11.80
CA PHE A 232 23.50 21.45 -11.52
C PHE A 232 24.76 20.75 -11.01
N GLN A 233 24.83 19.40 -11.05
CA GLN A 233 25.99 18.60 -10.67
C GLN A 233 26.56 18.96 -9.26
N SER A 234 25.68 19.35 -8.36
CA SER A 234 26.05 19.84 -7.02
C SER A 234 26.94 21.08 -7.02
N ASP A 235 26.90 21.91 -8.05
CA ASP A 235 27.67 23.16 -8.11
C ASP A 235 27.06 24.20 -7.15
N VAL A 236 27.86 24.70 -6.21
CA VAL A 236 27.44 25.75 -5.27
C VAL A 236 27.15 27.09 -5.97
N ARG A 237 27.72 27.30 -7.17
CA ARG A 237 27.48 28.50 -7.99
C ARG A 237 26.11 28.50 -8.65
N ALA A 238 25.30 27.48 -8.48
CA ALA A 238 23.91 27.48 -8.89
C ALA A 238 23.10 28.60 -8.23
N VAL A 239 23.44 28.94 -6.98
CA VAL A 239 22.84 30.08 -6.27
C VAL A 239 23.27 31.39 -6.91
N GLY A 240 22.32 32.25 -7.24
CA GLY A 240 22.51 33.51 -7.94
C GLY A 240 22.45 33.38 -9.48
N GLN A 241 22.38 32.16 -10.04
CA GLN A 241 22.15 32.00 -11.48
C GLN A 241 20.72 32.38 -11.84
N VAL A 242 20.58 32.91 -13.08
CA VAL A 242 19.28 33.20 -13.67
C VAL A 242 18.91 32.09 -14.64
N VAL A 243 17.74 31.52 -14.47
CA VAL A 243 17.15 30.51 -15.36
C VAL A 243 15.86 31.08 -15.97
N GLN A 244 15.43 30.53 -17.11
CA GLN A 244 14.21 30.95 -17.76
C GLN A 244 13.07 30.00 -17.39
N LEU A 245 12.06 30.48 -16.69
CA LEU A 245 10.83 29.73 -16.38
C LEU A 245 9.72 30.33 -17.23
N ASN A 246 9.13 29.55 -18.14
CA ASN A 246 8.13 30.05 -19.08
C ASN A 246 8.58 31.34 -19.80
N ARG A 247 9.85 31.40 -20.18
CA ARG A 247 10.53 32.59 -20.82
C ARG A 247 10.64 33.83 -19.91
N HIS A 248 10.32 33.72 -18.61
CA HIS A 248 10.56 34.75 -17.63
C HIS A 248 11.84 34.46 -16.83
N PRO A 249 12.67 35.47 -16.55
CA PRO A 249 13.92 35.27 -15.83
C PRO A 249 13.66 35.10 -14.32
N TYR A 250 14.14 33.99 -13.75
CA TYR A 250 14.07 33.67 -12.33
C TYR A 250 15.46 33.48 -11.73
N THR A 251 15.68 34.01 -10.54
CA THR A 251 16.95 33.87 -9.82
C THR A 251 16.90 32.70 -8.83
N VAL A 252 17.87 31.82 -8.90
CA VAL A 252 18.04 30.73 -7.94
C VAL A 252 18.50 31.31 -6.60
N LEU A 253 17.68 31.27 -5.58
CA LEU A 253 18.00 31.78 -4.23
C LEU A 253 18.72 30.77 -3.35
N GLY A 254 18.38 29.50 -3.48
CA GLY A 254 18.94 28.48 -2.60
C GLY A 254 18.55 27.07 -3.00
N VAL A 255 18.98 26.14 -2.16
CA VAL A 255 18.73 24.70 -2.30
C VAL A 255 18.10 24.19 -0.99
N ALA A 256 17.00 23.48 -1.11
CA ALA A 256 16.34 22.82 0.03
C ALA A 256 17.19 21.67 0.59
N PRO A 257 17.06 21.27 1.87
CA PRO A 257 17.79 20.15 2.43
C PRO A 257 17.34 18.81 1.79
N ALA A 258 18.24 17.82 1.79
CA ALA A 258 18.02 16.52 1.13
C ALA A 258 16.81 15.74 1.67
N GLU A 259 16.50 15.96 2.94
CA GLU A 259 15.38 15.31 3.64
C GLU A 259 14.04 15.93 3.31
N PHE A 260 14.00 17.16 2.82
CA PHE A 260 12.78 17.88 2.47
C PHE A 260 12.39 17.65 1.02
N ARG A 261 11.22 17.06 0.82
CA ARG A 261 10.68 16.74 -0.51
C ARG A 261 9.30 17.39 -0.79
N GLY A 262 8.96 18.43 -0.02
CA GLY A 262 7.65 19.04 -0.06
C GLY A 262 6.74 18.58 1.06
N THR A 263 5.51 19.06 1.04
CA THR A 263 4.48 18.76 2.04
C THR A 263 3.62 17.54 1.68
N GLU A 264 3.74 17.01 0.45
CA GLU A 264 3.06 15.81 0.01
C GLU A 264 4.03 14.61 -0.06
N LEU A 265 3.63 13.48 0.52
CA LEU A 265 4.52 12.31 0.69
C LEU A 265 4.93 11.63 -0.61
N PHE A 266 4.09 11.70 -1.62
CA PHE A 266 4.31 10.99 -2.89
C PHE A 266 4.61 11.92 -4.07
N ILE A 267 4.56 13.26 -3.90
CA ILE A 267 4.91 14.23 -4.92
C ILE A 267 6.17 14.96 -4.50
N ALA A 268 7.22 14.82 -5.28
CA ALA A 268 8.49 15.48 -5.02
C ALA A 268 8.73 16.55 -6.11
N PRO A 269 8.61 17.86 -5.78
CA PRO A 269 8.84 18.91 -6.76
C PRO A 269 10.30 19.01 -7.16
N SER A 270 10.55 19.56 -8.35
CA SER A 270 11.91 19.92 -8.78
C SER A 270 12.38 21.21 -8.09
N PHE A 271 11.47 22.15 -7.84
CA PHE A 271 11.76 23.42 -7.17
C PHE A 271 10.47 24.08 -6.64
N TRP A 272 10.63 25.17 -5.90
CA TRP A 272 9.57 26.03 -5.36
C TRP A 272 9.71 27.42 -5.93
N VAL A 273 8.59 28.08 -6.25
CA VAL A 273 8.49 29.47 -6.66
C VAL A 273 7.46 30.20 -5.81
N PRO A 274 7.55 31.52 -5.62
CA PRO A 274 6.53 32.30 -4.92
C PRO A 274 5.19 32.26 -5.64
N MET A 275 4.11 32.06 -4.91
CA MET A 275 2.75 31.96 -5.44
C MET A 275 2.25 33.27 -6.07
N VAL A 276 2.85 34.41 -5.70
CA VAL A 276 2.51 35.70 -6.32
C VAL A 276 2.89 35.80 -7.80
N ASP A 277 3.73 34.87 -8.28
CA ASP A 277 4.16 34.81 -9.68
C ASP A 277 3.35 33.81 -10.53
N THR A 278 2.20 33.33 -10.02
CA THR A 278 1.35 32.32 -10.69
C THR A 278 0.95 32.71 -12.12
N ASP A 279 0.80 34.01 -12.42
CA ASP A 279 0.52 34.54 -13.75
C ASP A 279 1.65 34.21 -14.75
N GLN A 280 2.92 34.21 -14.31
CA GLN A 280 4.07 33.83 -15.12
C GLN A 280 4.28 32.31 -15.17
N VAL A 281 3.76 31.56 -14.19
CA VAL A 281 3.90 30.12 -14.10
C VAL A 281 2.75 29.40 -14.83
N GLU A 282 1.52 29.83 -14.64
CA GLU A 282 0.31 29.19 -15.16
C GLU A 282 -0.35 29.95 -16.33
N GLY A 283 0.13 31.17 -16.62
CA GLY A 283 -0.41 32.00 -17.69
C GLY A 283 -1.74 32.71 -17.36
N ALA A 284 -2.26 32.47 -16.17
CA ALA A 284 -3.46 33.12 -15.65
C ALA A 284 -3.38 33.30 -14.14
N SER A 285 -3.71 34.49 -13.64
CA SER A 285 -3.67 34.75 -12.21
C SER A 285 -5.03 34.57 -11.57
N ASN A 286 -5.13 33.66 -10.63
CA ASN A 286 -6.29 33.45 -9.76
C ASN A 286 -6.17 34.17 -8.40
N LEU A 287 -5.15 35.01 -8.19
CA LEU A 287 -4.85 35.65 -6.92
C LEU A 287 -5.98 36.56 -6.40
N THR A 288 -6.85 37.06 -7.29
CA THR A 288 -8.00 37.88 -6.92
C THR A 288 -9.36 37.19 -7.04
N ALA A 289 -9.36 35.97 -7.60
CA ALA A 289 -10.56 35.23 -7.92
C ALA A 289 -11.02 34.35 -6.75
N ARG A 290 -11.89 34.83 -5.88
CA ARG A 290 -12.38 34.07 -4.70
C ARG A 290 -13.10 32.75 -5.07
N GLY A 291 -13.70 32.69 -6.25
CA GLY A 291 -14.35 31.46 -6.75
C GLY A 291 -13.38 30.42 -7.31
N ALA A 292 -12.11 30.78 -7.60
CA ALA A 292 -11.10 29.86 -8.07
C ALA A 292 -10.44 29.16 -6.87
N ARG A 293 -10.72 27.87 -6.69
CA ARG A 293 -10.22 27.06 -5.59
C ARG A 293 -9.25 26.02 -6.14
N ASP A 294 -7.98 26.38 -6.13
CA ASP A 294 -6.88 25.66 -6.77
C ASP A 294 -5.68 25.42 -5.84
N ILE A 295 -5.67 26.02 -4.64
CA ILE A 295 -4.54 25.94 -3.71
C ILE A 295 -4.86 25.13 -2.46
N TRP A 296 -3.85 24.51 -1.87
CA TRP A 296 -3.92 23.81 -0.59
C TRP A 296 -3.36 24.64 0.55
N LEU A 297 -3.94 24.49 1.75
CA LEU A 297 -3.52 25.23 2.93
C LEU A 297 -3.05 24.29 4.04
N ILE A 298 -1.91 24.63 4.64
CA ILE A 298 -1.39 23.98 5.85
C ILE A 298 -1.18 25.03 6.92
N GLY A 299 -1.69 24.78 8.13
CA GLY A 299 -1.48 25.63 9.30
C GLY A 299 -0.61 24.96 10.35
N ARG A 300 0.27 25.74 11.00
CA ARG A 300 1.02 25.31 12.19
C ARG A 300 0.26 25.76 13.43
N LEU A 301 -0.23 24.82 14.24
CA LEU A 301 -0.90 25.12 15.51
C LEU A 301 0.02 25.83 16.50
N LYS A 302 -0.50 26.82 17.21
CA LYS A 302 0.15 27.40 18.38
C LYS A 302 0.30 26.38 19.49
N ASN A 303 1.34 26.55 20.28
CA ASN A 303 1.60 25.68 21.44
C ASN A 303 0.41 25.72 22.40
N GLY A 304 -0.11 24.53 22.76
CA GLY A 304 -1.24 24.38 23.69
C GLY A 304 -2.62 24.49 23.05
N VAL A 305 -2.74 24.80 21.76
CA VAL A 305 -4.01 24.80 21.03
C VAL A 305 -4.32 23.40 20.53
N THR A 306 -5.55 22.94 20.75
CA THR A 306 -6.03 21.66 20.24
C THR A 306 -6.60 21.79 18.81
N PRO A 307 -6.58 20.72 17.99
CA PRO A 307 -7.22 20.77 16.67
C PRO A 307 -8.71 21.14 16.70
N ALA A 308 -9.43 20.78 17.77
CA ALA A 308 -10.83 21.15 17.93
C ALA A 308 -11.03 22.68 18.14
N GLN A 309 -10.15 23.30 18.92
CA GLN A 309 -10.16 24.76 19.12
C GLN A 309 -9.80 25.48 17.83
N ALA A 310 -8.79 25.00 17.10
CA ALA A 310 -8.39 25.58 15.82
C ALA A 310 -9.50 25.44 14.75
N SER A 311 -10.18 24.30 14.70
CA SER A 311 -11.35 24.15 13.82
C SER A 311 -12.49 25.11 14.18
N ALA A 312 -12.76 25.33 15.47
CA ALA A 312 -13.76 26.29 15.90
C ALA A 312 -13.40 27.73 15.53
N ASP A 313 -12.12 28.11 15.64
CA ASP A 313 -11.60 29.42 15.25
C ASP A 313 -11.71 29.62 13.73
N LEU A 314 -11.29 28.64 12.91
CA LEU A 314 -11.46 28.71 11.46
C LEU A 314 -12.95 28.81 11.06
N ASN A 315 -13.84 28.09 11.75
CA ASN A 315 -15.27 28.18 11.48
C ASN A 315 -15.87 29.56 11.87
N ALA A 316 -15.30 30.25 12.84
CA ALA A 316 -15.68 31.65 13.12
C ALA A 316 -15.28 32.57 11.94
N VAL A 317 -14.09 32.32 11.33
CA VAL A 317 -13.71 33.00 10.08
C VAL A 317 -14.65 32.59 8.94
N GLY A 318 -15.05 31.33 8.86
CA GLY A 318 -16.02 30.83 7.90
C GLY A 318 -17.35 31.55 7.93
N VAL A 319 -17.91 31.77 9.12
CA VAL A 319 -19.14 32.57 9.30
C VAL A 319 -18.96 34.01 8.80
N TYR A 320 -17.77 34.60 9.01
CA TYR A 320 -17.46 35.90 8.44
C TYR A 320 -17.45 35.86 6.90
N LEU A 321 -16.78 34.86 6.30
CA LEU A 321 -16.68 34.71 4.84
C LEU A 321 -18.07 34.51 4.21
N GLU A 322 -18.92 33.65 4.78
CA GLU A 322 -20.28 33.43 4.33
C GLU A 322 -21.11 34.71 4.31
N LYS A 323 -20.91 35.58 5.31
CA LYS A 323 -21.61 36.83 5.43
C LYS A 323 -21.04 37.91 4.47
N ALA A 324 -19.74 37.95 4.29
CA ALA A 324 -19.05 38.94 3.45
C ALA A 324 -19.15 38.59 1.95
N TYR A 325 -19.09 37.29 1.63
CA TYR A 325 -19.04 36.76 0.25
C TYR A 325 -20.06 35.62 0.04
N PRO A 326 -21.36 35.91 0.19
CA PRO A 326 -22.39 34.87 0.25
C PRO A 326 -22.56 34.04 -1.05
N LYS A 327 -22.07 34.54 -2.19
CA LYS A 327 -22.12 33.82 -3.47
C LYS A 327 -21.01 32.77 -3.54
N GLU A 328 -19.78 33.16 -3.28
CA GLU A 328 -18.58 32.33 -3.42
C GLU A 328 -18.39 31.44 -2.19
N ASP A 329 -18.70 31.97 -1.00
CA ASP A 329 -18.39 31.36 0.29
C ASP A 329 -19.61 30.94 1.12
N GLY A 330 -20.74 30.66 0.46
CA GLY A 330 -22.01 30.28 1.10
C GLY A 330 -22.01 28.97 1.90
N GLN A 331 -20.91 28.24 1.95
CA GLN A 331 -20.70 27.04 2.80
C GLN A 331 -19.23 26.99 3.20
N SER A 332 -18.85 27.84 4.17
CA SER A 332 -17.46 27.99 4.60
C SER A 332 -17.21 27.33 5.96
N ASN A 333 -17.59 26.06 6.12
CA ASN A 333 -17.19 25.27 7.28
C ASN A 333 -15.84 24.59 7.01
N PHE A 334 -14.94 24.67 8.01
CA PHE A 334 -13.58 24.15 7.92
C PHE A 334 -13.37 22.98 8.87
N SER A 335 -12.65 21.97 8.40
CA SER A 335 -12.15 20.85 9.17
C SER A 335 -10.63 20.74 9.01
N LEU A 336 -10.02 19.94 9.87
CA LEU A 336 -8.57 19.77 9.90
C LEU A 336 -8.20 18.31 9.65
N ALA A 337 -7.26 18.11 8.75
CA ALA A 337 -6.73 16.78 8.40
C ALA A 337 -5.21 16.71 8.58
N LYS A 338 -4.65 15.50 8.53
CA LYS A 338 -3.20 15.31 8.49
C LYS A 338 -2.67 15.69 7.09
N PRO A 339 -1.58 16.47 6.99
CA PRO A 339 -0.93 16.75 5.72
C PRO A 339 -0.19 15.53 5.17
N GLY A 340 0.23 15.58 3.91
CA GLY A 340 1.07 14.58 3.27
C GLY A 340 0.35 13.64 2.31
N LEU A 341 -0.97 13.57 2.33
CA LEU A 341 -1.79 12.78 1.42
C LEU A 341 -2.97 13.60 0.87
N ILE A 342 -2.74 14.87 0.60
CA ILE A 342 -3.79 15.80 0.19
C ILE A 342 -5.01 15.66 1.14
N GLY A 343 -4.75 15.80 2.43
CA GLY A 343 -5.75 15.69 3.48
C GLY A 343 -6.47 14.35 3.54
N ASP A 344 -7.76 14.39 3.86
CA ASP A 344 -8.62 13.20 3.93
C ASP A 344 -9.11 12.74 2.55
N MET A 345 -9.03 13.60 1.52
CA MET A 345 -9.50 13.29 0.16
C MET A 345 -8.81 12.04 -0.41
N LEU A 346 -7.48 11.99 -0.41
CA LEU A 346 -6.71 10.80 -0.76
C LEU A 346 -6.28 10.00 0.47
N GLY A 347 -6.02 10.68 1.60
CA GLY A 347 -5.57 10.05 2.84
C GLY A 347 -6.58 9.07 3.42
N GLY A 348 -7.88 9.34 3.34
CA GLY A 348 -8.93 8.44 3.80
C GLY A 348 -8.90 7.07 3.10
N PRO A 349 -9.09 7.03 1.78
CA PRO A 349 -9.00 5.80 0.98
C PRO A 349 -7.66 5.07 1.12
N ILE A 350 -6.52 5.79 1.12
CA ILE A 350 -5.18 5.20 1.27
C ILE A 350 -5.04 4.53 2.63
N ARG A 351 -5.44 5.20 3.73
CA ARG A 351 -5.40 4.62 5.08
C ARG A 351 -6.27 3.37 5.19
N ALA A 352 -7.48 3.38 4.63
CA ALA A 352 -8.37 2.23 4.61
C ALA A 352 -7.77 1.06 3.83
N PHE A 353 -7.19 1.32 2.65
CA PHE A 353 -6.52 0.32 1.83
C PHE A 353 -5.31 -0.31 2.54
N VAL A 354 -4.42 0.52 3.08
CA VAL A 354 -3.23 0.04 3.79
C VAL A 354 -3.59 -0.73 5.06
N ALA A 355 -4.63 -0.29 5.79
CA ALA A 355 -5.15 -1.04 6.94
C ALA A 355 -5.70 -2.42 6.52
N GLY A 356 -6.44 -2.48 5.41
CA GLY A 356 -6.91 -3.73 4.80
C GLY A 356 -5.76 -4.65 4.42
N LEU A 357 -4.74 -4.15 3.72
CA LEU A 357 -3.54 -4.92 3.38
C LEU A 357 -2.80 -5.43 4.61
N THR A 358 -2.70 -4.61 5.66
CA THR A 358 -2.06 -5.00 6.94
C THR A 358 -2.81 -6.14 7.59
N LEU A 359 -4.14 -6.07 7.63
CA LEU A 359 -4.97 -7.17 8.14
C LEU A 359 -4.77 -8.45 7.33
N LEU A 360 -4.77 -8.37 6.00
CA LEU A 360 -4.57 -9.52 5.11
C LEU A 360 -3.17 -10.13 5.27
N ALA A 361 -2.12 -9.32 5.38
CA ALA A 361 -0.76 -9.77 5.63
C ALA A 361 -0.64 -10.47 7.00
N ALA A 362 -1.29 -9.94 8.04
CA ALA A 362 -1.35 -10.58 9.36
C ALA A 362 -2.08 -11.93 9.29
N LEU A 363 -3.15 -12.04 8.53
CA LEU A 363 -3.86 -13.31 8.30
C LEU A 363 -2.98 -14.35 7.59
N ILE A 364 -2.15 -13.93 6.63
CA ILE A 364 -1.15 -14.81 5.97
C ILE A 364 -0.14 -15.32 6.98
N LEU A 365 0.35 -14.46 7.88
CA LEU A 365 1.29 -14.87 8.93
C LEU A 365 0.65 -15.87 9.88
N LEU A 366 -0.61 -15.67 10.28
CA LEU A 366 -1.36 -16.63 11.08
C LEU A 366 -1.54 -17.97 10.36
N ALA A 367 -1.85 -17.93 9.06
CA ALA A 367 -1.95 -19.15 8.23
C ALA A 367 -0.59 -19.88 8.15
N ALA A 368 0.51 -19.16 7.98
CA ALA A 368 1.86 -19.71 8.00
C ALA A 368 2.19 -20.36 9.37
N CYS A 369 1.85 -19.67 10.48
CA CYS A 369 2.02 -20.22 11.82
C CYS A 369 1.18 -21.48 12.05
N ALA A 370 -0.07 -21.51 11.57
CA ALA A 370 -0.95 -22.68 11.65
C ALA A 370 -0.39 -23.87 10.85
N ASN A 371 0.13 -23.60 9.65
CA ASN A 371 0.77 -24.60 8.81
C ASN A 371 2.01 -25.20 9.48
N LEU A 372 2.91 -24.34 9.98
CA LEU A 372 4.09 -24.78 10.71
C LEU A 372 3.72 -25.51 12.00
N GLY A 373 2.76 -25.00 12.76
CA GLY A 373 2.25 -25.68 13.95
C GLY A 373 1.79 -27.10 13.66
N SER A 374 1.09 -27.29 12.53
CA SER A 374 0.66 -28.61 12.06
C SER A 374 1.84 -29.52 11.68
N LEU A 375 2.86 -28.96 10.99
CA LEU A 375 4.07 -29.70 10.59
C LEU A 375 4.93 -30.07 11.80
N PHE A 376 5.13 -29.16 12.75
CA PHE A 376 5.84 -29.45 14.00
C PHE A 376 5.11 -30.45 14.89
N ALA A 377 3.77 -30.38 14.95
CA ALA A 377 2.95 -31.35 15.66
C ALA A 377 3.05 -32.77 15.08
N ALA A 378 3.06 -32.87 13.75
CA ALA A 378 3.28 -34.18 13.08
C ALA A 378 4.64 -34.75 13.45
N ARG A 379 5.68 -33.94 13.40
CA ARG A 379 7.05 -34.34 13.72
C ARG A 379 7.25 -34.71 15.21
N ALA A 380 6.55 -33.97 16.11
CA ALA A 380 6.54 -34.31 17.53
C ALA A 380 5.87 -35.68 17.79
N ALA A 381 4.79 -35.98 17.06
CA ALA A 381 4.11 -37.27 17.13
C ALA A 381 5.01 -38.46 16.67
N ASP A 382 5.79 -38.26 15.60
CA ASP A 382 6.75 -39.28 15.10
C ASP A 382 7.88 -39.54 16.13
N ARG A 383 8.23 -38.56 16.97
CA ARG A 383 9.26 -38.66 18.01
C ARG A 383 8.69 -38.97 19.39
N SER A 384 7.42 -39.33 19.48
CA SER A 384 6.73 -39.59 20.76
C SER A 384 7.39 -40.63 21.62
N ARG A 385 7.88 -41.75 21.00
CA ARG A 385 8.61 -42.80 21.71
C ARG A 385 9.95 -42.31 22.27
N GLU A 386 10.72 -41.51 21.50
CA GLU A 386 11.98 -40.89 21.95
C GLU A 386 11.74 -39.97 23.15
N VAL A 387 10.68 -39.15 23.10
CA VAL A 387 10.31 -38.25 24.18
C VAL A 387 9.86 -39.00 25.43
N ALA A 388 9.07 -40.07 25.26
CA ALA A 388 8.63 -40.93 26.36
C ALA A 388 9.80 -41.64 27.06
N LEU A 389 10.76 -42.17 26.27
CA LEU A 389 11.99 -42.79 26.79
C LEU A 389 12.85 -41.80 27.57
N ARG A 390 13.01 -40.57 27.07
CA ARG A 390 13.75 -39.51 27.78
C ARG A 390 13.10 -39.12 29.10
N LEU A 391 11.75 -39.03 29.13
CA LEU A 391 11.00 -38.76 30.36
C LEU A 391 11.18 -39.94 31.35
N ALA A 392 11.11 -41.16 30.88
CA ALA A 392 11.30 -42.36 31.72
C ALA A 392 12.74 -42.49 32.28
N LEU A 393 13.72 -41.97 31.53
CA LEU A 393 15.14 -41.90 31.97
C LEU A 393 15.45 -40.68 32.85
N GLY A 394 14.41 -39.90 33.27
CA GLY A 394 14.54 -38.81 34.23
C GLY A 394 14.77 -37.40 33.64
N SER A 395 14.65 -37.20 32.34
CA SER A 395 14.70 -35.85 31.77
C SER A 395 13.53 -35.01 32.21
N SER A 396 13.76 -33.76 32.67
CA SER A 396 12.68 -32.85 33.08
C SER A 396 11.83 -32.44 31.87
N ARG A 397 10.51 -32.30 32.10
CA ARG A 397 9.56 -31.80 31.08
C ARG A 397 9.99 -30.44 30.55
N ASN A 398 10.47 -29.55 31.43
CA ASN A 398 10.90 -28.19 31.06
C ASN A 398 12.09 -28.20 30.08
N ARG A 399 13.02 -29.14 30.17
CA ARG A 399 14.15 -29.28 29.23
C ARG A 399 13.67 -29.66 27.84
N ILE A 400 12.73 -30.58 27.75
CA ILE A 400 12.14 -31.02 26.46
C ILE A 400 11.34 -29.86 25.84
N LEU A 401 10.54 -29.15 26.64
CA LEU A 401 9.77 -28.00 26.18
C LEU A 401 10.68 -26.87 25.65
N ARG A 402 11.73 -26.52 26.43
CA ARG A 402 12.70 -25.52 26.00
C ARG A 402 13.38 -25.90 24.68
N GLN A 403 13.77 -27.17 24.50
CA GLN A 403 14.38 -27.65 23.27
C GLN A 403 13.45 -27.51 22.06
N LEU A 404 12.13 -27.84 22.19
CA LEU A 404 11.14 -27.69 21.13
C LEU A 404 10.91 -26.23 20.77
N LEU A 405 10.86 -25.33 21.78
CA LEU A 405 10.70 -23.90 21.55
C LEU A 405 11.93 -23.29 20.87
N ILE A 406 13.15 -23.68 21.27
CA ILE A 406 14.38 -23.23 20.63
C ILE A 406 14.43 -23.68 19.17
N GLU A 407 14.08 -24.93 18.85
CA GLU A 407 13.98 -25.41 17.46
C GLU A 407 13.00 -24.56 16.64
N ALA A 408 11.83 -24.24 17.19
CA ALA A 408 10.82 -23.40 16.56
C ALA A 408 11.32 -21.95 16.34
N VAL A 409 11.88 -21.32 17.38
CA VAL A 409 12.41 -19.96 17.31
C VAL A 409 13.58 -19.86 16.32
N MET A 410 14.48 -20.85 16.28
CA MET A 410 15.57 -20.89 15.29
C MET A 410 15.03 -20.89 13.85
N VAL A 411 14.06 -21.73 13.55
CA VAL A 411 13.43 -21.75 12.22
C VAL A 411 12.77 -20.41 11.91
N SER A 412 12.12 -19.82 12.89
CA SER A 412 11.44 -18.54 12.72
C SER A 412 12.41 -17.37 12.52
N LEU A 413 13.52 -17.34 13.23
CA LEU A 413 14.57 -16.33 13.04
C LEU A 413 15.26 -16.48 11.66
N MET A 414 15.52 -17.72 11.21
CA MET A 414 16.09 -17.95 9.88
C MET A 414 15.09 -17.54 8.78
N GLY A 415 13.81 -17.88 8.95
CA GLY A 415 12.74 -17.43 8.05
C GLY A 415 12.55 -15.91 8.08
N GLY A 416 12.60 -15.31 9.28
CA GLY A 416 12.54 -13.87 9.46
C GLY A 416 13.70 -13.14 8.78
N ALA A 417 14.92 -13.60 8.95
CA ALA A 417 16.10 -13.03 8.29
C ALA A 417 15.98 -13.12 6.76
N ALA A 418 15.60 -14.27 6.22
CA ALA A 418 15.38 -14.44 4.78
C ALA A 418 14.23 -13.55 4.28
N GLY A 419 13.13 -13.44 5.05
CA GLY A 419 12.00 -12.56 4.75
C GLY A 419 12.36 -11.08 4.76
N ILE A 420 13.16 -10.63 5.73
CA ILE A 420 13.67 -9.25 5.77
C ILE A 420 14.56 -8.97 4.56
N LEU A 421 15.49 -9.86 4.21
CA LEU A 421 16.36 -9.68 3.05
C LEU A 421 15.56 -9.57 1.75
N GLY A 422 14.60 -10.47 1.53
CA GLY A 422 13.71 -10.41 0.37
C GLY A 422 12.81 -9.16 0.38
N GLY A 423 12.27 -8.79 1.54
CA GLY A 423 11.47 -7.58 1.72
C GLY A 423 12.25 -6.31 1.43
N VAL A 424 13.48 -6.18 1.93
CA VAL A 424 14.37 -5.04 1.65
C VAL A 424 14.70 -4.94 0.17
N ALA A 425 15.00 -6.08 -0.49
CA ALA A 425 15.25 -6.09 -1.93
C ALA A 425 14.04 -5.59 -2.71
N LEU A 426 12.84 -6.06 -2.37
CA LEU A 426 11.58 -5.62 -2.99
C LEU A 426 11.29 -4.14 -2.71
N LEU A 427 11.49 -3.67 -1.48
CA LEU A 427 11.27 -2.26 -1.12
C LEU A 427 12.23 -1.32 -1.85
N ARG A 428 13.51 -1.70 -2.01
CA ARG A 428 14.48 -0.93 -2.82
C ARG A 428 14.06 -0.86 -4.28
N TRP A 429 13.57 -1.97 -4.81
CA TRP A 429 13.04 -2.00 -6.19
C TRP A 429 11.81 -1.11 -6.32
N LEU A 430 10.86 -1.17 -5.38
CA LEU A 430 9.67 -0.32 -5.34
C LEU A 430 10.01 1.18 -5.19
N SER A 431 11.01 1.52 -4.37
CA SER A 431 11.42 2.93 -4.19
C SER A 431 12.07 3.54 -5.43
N ALA A 432 12.65 2.71 -6.30
CA ALA A 432 13.22 3.13 -7.58
C ALA A 432 12.19 3.12 -8.72
N TRP A 433 11.01 2.55 -8.49
CA TRP A 433 9.97 2.46 -9.50
C TRP A 433 9.17 3.77 -9.59
N GLN A 434 9.07 4.30 -10.81
CA GLN A 434 8.23 5.45 -11.14
C GLN A 434 6.96 4.97 -11.83
N PRO A 435 5.82 4.92 -11.12
CA PRO A 435 4.57 4.38 -11.65
C PRO A 435 3.97 5.25 -12.77
N VAL A 436 4.19 6.55 -12.73
CA VAL A 436 3.72 7.53 -13.72
C VAL A 436 4.92 8.36 -14.15
N PRO A 437 5.54 8.08 -15.30
CA PRO A 437 6.80 8.73 -15.73
C PRO A 437 6.68 10.25 -15.88
N ASP A 438 5.51 10.75 -16.27
CA ASP A 438 5.27 12.17 -16.56
C ASP A 438 4.85 12.98 -15.32
N PHE A 439 4.78 12.35 -14.14
CA PHE A 439 4.41 13.00 -12.88
C PHE A 439 5.36 12.57 -11.77
N PRO A 440 5.84 13.47 -10.91
CA PRO A 440 6.88 13.19 -9.92
C PRO A 440 6.38 12.36 -8.73
N ILE A 441 5.72 11.23 -9.03
CA ILE A 441 5.28 10.29 -7.99
C ILE A 441 6.45 9.45 -7.53
N THR A 442 6.72 9.50 -6.24
CA THR A 442 7.70 8.64 -5.58
C THR A 442 6.99 7.81 -4.50
N VAL A 443 7.43 6.57 -4.33
CA VAL A 443 6.89 5.70 -3.27
C VAL A 443 7.83 5.76 -2.07
N PRO A 444 7.45 6.40 -0.93
CA PRO A 444 8.33 6.62 0.21
C PRO A 444 8.45 5.36 1.10
N VAL A 445 8.95 4.25 0.56
CA VAL A 445 9.01 2.93 1.23
C VAL A 445 10.43 2.49 1.58
N ASN A 446 11.24 3.38 2.11
CA ASN A 446 12.56 3.00 2.59
C ASN A 446 12.48 2.22 3.90
N PRO A 447 13.12 1.02 3.99
CA PRO A 447 13.16 0.26 5.23
C PRO A 447 13.97 1.01 6.29
N ASP A 448 13.34 1.25 7.45
CA ASP A 448 13.92 1.92 8.60
C ASP A 448 14.06 0.95 9.81
N ALA A 449 14.61 1.44 10.91
CA ALA A 449 14.78 0.65 12.13
C ALA A 449 13.45 0.09 12.67
N ARG A 450 12.32 0.77 12.45
CA ARG A 450 10.99 0.30 12.89
C ARG A 450 10.56 -0.94 12.09
N VAL A 451 10.80 -0.94 10.77
CA VAL A 451 10.50 -2.09 9.91
C VAL A 451 11.31 -3.32 10.35
N TYR A 452 12.60 -3.15 10.63
CA TYR A 452 13.45 -4.24 11.14
C TYR A 452 13.00 -4.74 12.51
N ALA A 453 12.68 -3.84 13.45
CA ALA A 453 12.20 -4.19 14.79
C ALA A 453 10.87 -4.96 14.73
N VAL A 454 9.89 -4.48 13.97
CA VAL A 454 8.60 -5.16 13.81
C VAL A 454 8.78 -6.52 13.14
N SER A 455 9.61 -6.64 12.12
CA SER A 455 9.88 -7.91 11.46
C SER A 455 10.53 -8.93 12.41
N LEU A 456 11.46 -8.49 13.25
CA LEU A 456 12.07 -9.33 14.29
C LEU A 456 11.05 -9.77 15.34
N LEU A 457 10.17 -8.85 15.78
CA LEU A 457 9.09 -9.16 16.72
C LEU A 457 8.11 -10.18 16.11
N LEU A 458 7.74 -10.02 14.84
CA LEU A 458 6.89 -10.98 14.13
C LEU A 458 7.56 -12.35 14.00
N ALA A 459 8.87 -12.40 13.75
CA ALA A 459 9.62 -13.64 13.72
C ALA A 459 9.61 -14.34 15.09
N LEU A 460 9.92 -13.63 16.17
CA LEU A 460 9.88 -14.18 17.53
C LEU A 460 8.47 -14.64 17.93
N ALA A 461 7.46 -13.81 17.70
CA ALA A 461 6.06 -14.14 17.98
C ALA A 461 5.60 -15.38 17.21
N SER A 462 5.94 -15.47 15.92
CA SER A 462 5.63 -16.65 15.10
C SER A 462 6.26 -17.92 15.68
N GLY A 463 7.56 -17.86 16.02
CA GLY A 463 8.27 -19.00 16.62
C GLY A 463 7.65 -19.49 17.92
N LEU A 464 7.17 -18.56 18.75
CA LEU A 464 6.43 -18.91 19.97
C LEU A 464 5.05 -19.51 19.65
N ILE A 465 4.27 -18.88 18.76
CA ILE A 465 2.92 -19.34 18.41
C ILE A 465 2.93 -20.77 17.88
N PHE A 466 3.69 -21.05 16.83
CA PHE A 466 3.70 -22.41 16.29
C PHE A 466 4.49 -23.40 17.14
N GLY A 467 5.45 -22.94 17.95
CA GLY A 467 6.20 -23.76 18.91
C GLY A 467 5.37 -24.24 20.09
N LEU A 468 4.33 -23.48 20.48
CA LEU A 468 3.40 -23.89 21.56
C LEU A 468 2.56 -25.13 21.21
N VAL A 469 2.31 -25.39 19.92
CA VAL A 469 1.47 -26.53 19.50
C VAL A 469 2.08 -27.90 19.90
N PRO A 470 3.34 -28.22 19.55
CA PRO A 470 3.98 -29.45 20.00
C PRO A 470 4.20 -29.49 21.52
N VAL A 471 4.44 -28.32 22.16
CA VAL A 471 4.56 -28.22 23.62
C VAL A 471 3.30 -28.71 24.32
N GLN A 472 2.10 -28.24 23.90
CA GLN A 472 0.83 -28.71 24.47
C GLN A 472 0.61 -30.21 24.28
N GLN A 473 1.07 -30.80 23.17
CA GLN A 473 0.96 -32.23 22.93
C GLN A 473 1.84 -33.04 23.90
N VAL A 474 3.07 -32.60 24.13
CA VAL A 474 4.01 -33.25 25.06
C VAL A 474 3.55 -33.13 26.50
N LEU A 475 2.98 -31.98 26.92
CA LEU A 475 2.46 -31.78 28.28
C LEU A 475 1.26 -32.68 28.61
N ARG A 476 0.45 -33.02 27.62
CA ARG A 476 -0.76 -33.87 27.77
C ARG A 476 -0.47 -35.36 27.56
N ALA A 477 0.74 -35.73 27.17
CA ALA A 477 1.12 -37.13 26.94
C ALA A 477 1.32 -37.87 28.28
N ASP A 478 0.65 -39.00 28.45
CA ASP A 478 0.96 -39.97 29.52
C ASP A 478 2.09 -40.89 29.04
N PRO A 479 3.31 -40.85 29.66
CA PRO A 479 4.45 -41.65 29.24
C PRO A 479 4.15 -43.13 29.20
N TYR A 480 3.36 -43.63 30.13
CA TYR A 480 3.01 -45.06 30.21
C TYR A 480 2.16 -45.52 29.02
N GLN A 481 1.14 -44.73 28.67
CA GLN A 481 0.29 -45.02 27.51
C GLN A 481 1.04 -44.90 26.18
N VAL A 482 1.94 -43.92 26.06
CA VAL A 482 2.75 -43.73 24.83
C VAL A 482 3.69 -44.91 24.59
N VAL A 483 4.29 -45.47 25.64
CA VAL A 483 5.14 -46.67 25.53
C VAL A 483 4.32 -47.92 25.18
N LYS A 484 3.09 -48.05 25.74
CA LYS A 484 2.23 -49.19 25.53
C LYS A 484 1.50 -49.19 24.17
N THR A 485 1.03 -48.02 23.71
CA THR A 485 0.19 -47.94 22.50
C THR A 485 0.88 -47.26 21.32
N GLY A 486 2.06 -46.68 21.53
CA GLY A 486 2.83 -45.98 20.49
C GLY A 486 2.18 -44.64 20.02
N SER A 487 1.07 -44.18 20.66
CA SER A 487 0.38 -42.96 20.22
C SER A 487 0.06 -42.03 21.40
N ILE A 488 0.17 -40.70 21.13
CA ILE A 488 -0.13 -39.64 22.10
C ILE A 488 -1.64 -39.27 22.12
N THR A 489 -2.41 -39.73 21.16
CA THR A 489 -3.81 -39.32 20.99
C THR A 489 -4.76 -40.16 21.83
N PRO A 490 -5.57 -39.58 22.73
CA PRO A 490 -6.64 -40.26 23.42
C PRO A 490 -7.65 -40.80 22.39
N ALA A 491 -7.97 -42.09 22.49
CA ALA A 491 -9.06 -42.67 21.73
C ALA A 491 -10.38 -41.97 22.08
N GLY A 492 -10.96 -41.22 21.13
CA GLY A 492 -12.28 -40.63 21.32
C GLY A 492 -12.46 -39.15 20.94
N ARG A 493 -11.42 -38.35 20.70
CA ARG A 493 -11.61 -36.95 20.32
C ARG A 493 -11.95 -36.80 18.84
N ARG A 494 -13.19 -36.40 18.51
CA ARG A 494 -13.67 -36.24 17.13
C ARG A 494 -12.95 -35.11 16.36
N ILE A 495 -12.55 -34.02 17.05
CA ILE A 495 -11.88 -32.84 16.45
C ILE A 495 -10.55 -32.60 17.18
N THR A 496 -9.46 -32.49 16.42
CA THR A 496 -8.11 -32.19 16.96
C THR A 496 -7.76 -30.73 16.75
N MET A 497 -6.83 -30.20 17.54
CA MET A 497 -6.31 -28.81 17.35
C MET A 497 -5.79 -28.60 15.94
N ARG A 498 -5.22 -29.62 15.33
CA ARG A 498 -4.74 -29.61 13.95
C ARG A 498 -5.85 -29.40 12.93
N ASP A 499 -7.03 -30.02 13.14
CA ASP A 499 -8.19 -29.83 12.26
C ASP A 499 -8.70 -28.39 12.33
N VAL A 500 -8.75 -27.82 13.53
CA VAL A 500 -9.15 -26.39 13.73
C VAL A 500 -8.20 -25.45 13.02
N LEU A 501 -6.88 -25.66 13.18
CA LEU A 501 -5.87 -24.84 12.52
C LEU A 501 -5.98 -24.95 11.00
N LEU A 502 -6.23 -26.14 10.46
CA LEU A 502 -6.40 -26.34 9.01
C LEU A 502 -7.67 -25.66 8.48
N VAL A 503 -8.80 -25.80 9.18
CA VAL A 503 -10.06 -25.10 8.80
C VAL A 503 -9.86 -23.59 8.81
N LEU A 504 -9.21 -23.05 9.84
CA LEU A 504 -8.89 -21.61 9.92
C LEU A 504 -7.99 -21.18 8.74
N GLN A 505 -6.95 -21.94 8.43
CA GLN A 505 -6.05 -21.67 7.31
C GLN A 505 -6.77 -21.69 5.96
N ILE A 506 -7.63 -22.68 5.73
CA ILE A 506 -8.43 -22.77 4.51
C ILE A 506 -9.42 -21.60 4.42
N ALA A 507 -10.05 -21.22 5.54
CA ALA A 507 -10.96 -20.08 5.59
C ALA A 507 -10.23 -18.77 5.25
N ILE A 508 -9.04 -18.53 5.82
CA ILE A 508 -8.20 -17.38 5.48
C ILE A 508 -7.84 -17.38 3.99
N CYS A 509 -7.45 -18.54 3.44
CA CYS A 509 -7.15 -18.69 2.02
C CYS A 509 -8.36 -18.33 1.15
N ALA A 510 -9.55 -18.82 1.48
CA ALA A 510 -10.76 -18.52 0.72
C ALA A 510 -11.12 -17.02 0.78
N VAL A 511 -10.94 -16.35 1.93
CA VAL A 511 -11.10 -14.88 2.05
C VAL A 511 -10.14 -14.15 1.11
N LEU A 512 -8.86 -14.51 1.11
CA LEU A 512 -7.84 -13.86 0.28
C LEU A 512 -8.04 -14.12 -1.22
N VAL A 513 -8.43 -15.33 -1.59
CA VAL A 513 -8.79 -15.68 -2.98
C VAL A 513 -10.04 -14.90 -3.42
N THR A 514 -11.03 -14.75 -2.53
CA THR A 514 -12.22 -13.93 -2.81
C THR A 514 -11.82 -12.48 -3.05
N ALA A 515 -11.02 -11.89 -2.17
CA ALA A 515 -10.54 -10.51 -2.32
C ALA A 515 -9.75 -10.31 -3.63
N SER A 516 -8.89 -11.26 -3.98
CA SER A 516 -8.11 -11.23 -5.23
C SER A 516 -9.00 -11.29 -6.48
N LEU A 517 -9.97 -12.22 -6.51
CA LEU A 517 -10.90 -12.35 -7.64
C LEU A 517 -11.82 -11.14 -7.79
N VAL A 518 -12.28 -10.57 -6.67
CA VAL A 518 -13.06 -9.31 -6.68
C VAL A 518 -12.23 -8.18 -7.29
N ALA A 519 -10.96 -8.03 -6.90
CA ALA A 519 -10.07 -7.00 -7.44
C ALA A 519 -9.81 -7.19 -8.94
N VAL A 520 -9.50 -8.42 -9.38
CA VAL A 520 -9.31 -8.74 -10.80
C VAL A 520 -10.58 -8.46 -11.59
N ARG A 521 -11.75 -8.86 -11.07
CA ARG A 521 -13.03 -8.63 -11.74
C ARG A 521 -13.35 -7.15 -11.84
N GLY A 522 -13.11 -6.39 -10.79
CA GLY A 522 -13.26 -4.93 -10.77
C GLY A 522 -12.37 -4.27 -11.83
N LEU A 523 -11.09 -4.64 -11.89
CA LEU A 523 -10.17 -4.11 -12.90
C LEU A 523 -10.63 -4.47 -14.33
N VAL A 524 -11.04 -5.72 -14.59
CA VAL A 524 -11.53 -6.13 -15.92
C VAL A 524 -12.80 -5.38 -16.30
N ARG A 525 -13.70 -5.12 -15.35
CA ARG A 525 -14.89 -4.30 -15.59
C ARG A 525 -14.54 -2.85 -15.88
N SER A 526 -13.62 -2.27 -15.11
CA SER A 526 -13.13 -0.91 -15.33
C SER A 526 -12.53 -0.75 -16.72
N LEU A 527 -11.73 -1.70 -17.18
CA LEU A 527 -11.12 -1.69 -18.51
C LEU A 527 -12.12 -1.88 -19.67
N LYS A 528 -13.29 -2.48 -19.39
CA LYS A 528 -14.36 -2.73 -20.38
C LYS A 528 -15.54 -1.77 -20.25
N SER A 529 -15.48 -0.80 -19.32
CA SER A 529 -16.54 0.20 -19.16
C SER A 529 -16.56 1.15 -20.37
N ASN A 530 -17.71 1.70 -20.67
CA ASN A 530 -17.79 2.83 -21.60
C ASN A 530 -17.18 4.05 -20.93
N PHE A 531 -16.14 4.62 -21.54
CA PHE A 531 -15.46 5.83 -21.02
C PHE A 531 -16.12 7.12 -21.51
N GLY A 532 -17.04 7.05 -22.47
CA GLY A 532 -17.55 8.22 -23.22
C GLY A 532 -16.53 8.78 -24.20
N PHE A 533 -15.42 8.07 -24.39
CA PHE A 533 -14.39 8.32 -25.40
C PHE A 533 -13.67 7.02 -25.76
N GLU A 534 -13.02 6.98 -26.92
CA GLU A 534 -12.32 5.79 -27.41
C GLU A 534 -10.80 6.00 -27.36
N PRO A 535 -10.10 5.41 -26.37
CA PRO A 535 -8.66 5.61 -26.22
C PRO A 535 -7.82 4.82 -27.24
N GLN A 536 -8.43 3.86 -27.95
CA GLN A 536 -7.74 3.07 -28.96
C GLN A 536 -7.53 3.91 -30.21
N ASN A 537 -6.36 3.74 -30.84
CA ASN A 537 -5.97 4.49 -32.05
C ASN A 537 -5.98 6.02 -31.85
N ALA A 538 -5.86 6.48 -30.61
CA ALA A 538 -5.77 7.89 -30.27
C ALA A 538 -4.42 8.22 -29.60
N MET A 539 -3.83 9.32 -30.03
CA MET A 539 -2.61 9.91 -29.49
C MET A 539 -2.92 11.26 -28.87
N LEU A 540 -2.28 11.54 -27.75
CA LEU A 540 -2.38 12.80 -27.07
C LEU A 540 -1.06 13.57 -27.22
N VAL A 541 -1.18 14.84 -27.56
CA VAL A 541 -0.08 15.81 -27.48
C VAL A 541 -0.46 16.84 -26.46
N ASN A 542 0.32 16.94 -25.39
CA ASN A 542 0.15 17.96 -24.37
C ASN A 542 1.15 19.08 -24.58
N THR A 543 0.69 20.31 -24.63
CA THR A 543 1.51 21.52 -24.58
C THR A 543 0.74 22.58 -23.80
N ASP A 544 1.50 23.49 -23.19
CA ASP A 544 0.94 24.74 -22.66
C ASP A 544 1.53 25.88 -23.47
N LEU A 545 0.64 26.67 -24.07
CA LEU A 545 1.06 27.71 -24.98
C LEU A 545 1.66 28.92 -24.26
N ASP A 546 1.33 29.14 -22.99
CA ASP A 546 1.97 30.19 -22.21
C ASP A 546 3.44 29.88 -21.94
N MET A 547 3.79 28.59 -21.73
CA MET A 547 5.20 28.17 -21.62
C MET A 547 6.02 28.52 -22.88
N ALA A 548 5.33 28.65 -24.03
CA ALA A 548 5.92 29.04 -25.28
C ALA A 548 5.74 30.57 -25.60
N GLY A 549 5.16 31.33 -24.66
CA GLY A 549 4.96 32.79 -24.76
C GLY A 549 3.78 33.21 -25.65
N TYR A 550 2.82 32.28 -25.89
CA TYR A 550 1.57 32.60 -26.57
C TYR A 550 0.52 32.94 -25.53
N ASN A 551 0.17 34.21 -25.38
CA ASN A 551 -0.82 34.67 -24.42
C ASN A 551 -1.92 35.50 -25.09
N GLY A 552 -3.06 35.66 -24.41
CA GLY A 552 -4.21 36.45 -24.87
C GLY A 552 -4.75 35.94 -26.22
N GLU A 553 -4.94 36.86 -27.18
CA GLU A 553 -5.49 36.54 -28.51
C GLU A 553 -4.59 35.64 -29.37
N ARG A 554 -3.28 35.49 -29.02
CA ARG A 554 -2.36 34.63 -29.77
C ARG A 554 -2.61 33.14 -29.49
N THR A 555 -3.12 32.80 -28.31
CA THR A 555 -3.38 31.43 -27.89
C THR A 555 -4.38 30.72 -28.79
N PRO A 556 -5.61 31.23 -29.01
CA PRO A 556 -6.59 30.59 -29.92
C PRO A 556 -6.09 30.49 -31.37
N ALA A 557 -5.36 31.52 -31.83
CA ALA A 557 -4.79 31.49 -33.18
C ALA A 557 -3.73 30.37 -33.33
N MET A 558 -2.87 30.18 -32.35
CA MET A 558 -1.88 29.09 -32.35
C MET A 558 -2.53 27.72 -32.19
N GLN A 559 -3.53 27.60 -31.33
CA GLN A 559 -4.29 26.37 -31.17
C GLN A 559 -4.93 25.89 -32.47
N ARG A 560 -5.52 26.81 -33.22
CA ARG A 560 -6.06 26.51 -34.56
C ARG A 560 -4.99 26.09 -35.54
N ARG A 561 -3.85 26.79 -35.58
CA ARG A 561 -2.71 26.43 -36.44
C ARG A 561 -2.16 25.03 -36.12
N LEU A 562 -2.14 24.65 -34.82
CA LEU A 562 -1.73 23.31 -34.39
C LEU A 562 -2.69 22.23 -34.94
N ILE A 563 -4.01 22.45 -34.82
CA ILE A 563 -5.03 21.54 -35.37
C ILE A 563 -4.85 21.41 -36.89
N ASP A 564 -4.85 22.51 -37.61
CA ASP A 564 -4.77 22.55 -39.07
C ASP A 564 -3.49 21.86 -39.55
N ALA A 565 -2.37 22.07 -38.91
CA ALA A 565 -1.08 21.46 -39.27
C ALA A 565 -1.05 19.95 -39.01
N LEU A 566 -1.59 19.50 -37.85
CA LEU A 566 -1.59 18.07 -37.51
C LEU A 566 -2.58 17.26 -38.38
N GLU A 567 -3.65 17.87 -38.84
CA GLU A 567 -4.59 17.27 -39.81
C GLU A 567 -3.93 16.98 -41.16
N THR A 568 -2.85 17.70 -41.52
CA THR A 568 -2.10 17.43 -42.77
C THR A 568 -1.26 16.16 -42.73
N ILE A 569 -1.08 15.55 -41.55
CA ILE A 569 -0.27 14.33 -41.39
C ILE A 569 -1.01 13.15 -42.02
N PRO A 570 -0.40 12.45 -43.02
CA PRO A 570 -1.06 11.33 -43.70
C PRO A 570 -1.48 10.24 -42.68
N GLY A 571 -2.77 9.83 -42.74
CA GLY A 571 -3.31 8.79 -41.89
C GLY A 571 -3.89 9.29 -40.58
N VAL A 572 -3.83 10.59 -40.31
CA VAL A 572 -4.64 11.24 -39.27
C VAL A 572 -6.05 11.42 -39.82
N THR A 573 -7.06 11.00 -39.04
CA THR A 573 -8.48 11.04 -39.46
C THR A 573 -9.25 12.16 -38.80
N ALA A 574 -8.82 12.59 -37.62
CA ALA A 574 -9.38 13.74 -36.90
C ALA A 574 -8.34 14.26 -35.87
N VAL A 575 -8.34 15.57 -35.69
CA VAL A 575 -7.60 16.27 -34.63
C VAL A 575 -8.59 17.14 -33.87
N GLY A 576 -8.61 16.99 -32.56
CA GLY A 576 -9.41 17.82 -31.67
C GLY A 576 -8.57 18.34 -30.53
N LEU A 577 -9.03 19.40 -29.88
CA LEU A 577 -8.38 20.03 -28.75
C LEU A 577 -9.32 20.03 -27.54
N ASN A 578 -8.72 19.81 -26.39
CA ASN A 578 -9.35 19.96 -25.09
C ASN A 578 -8.37 20.68 -24.14
N ASP A 579 -8.86 21.45 -23.18
CA ASP A 579 -8.02 22.07 -22.13
C ASP A 579 -7.49 21.01 -21.16
N ARG A 580 -8.17 19.90 -21.01
CA ARG A 580 -7.80 18.75 -20.16
C ARG A 580 -8.42 17.46 -20.67
N VAL A 581 -7.74 16.33 -20.44
CA VAL A 581 -8.29 15.03 -20.86
C VAL A 581 -9.05 14.36 -19.72
N PRO A 582 -10.18 13.69 -20.03
CA PRO A 582 -10.89 12.86 -19.07
C PRO A 582 -9.97 11.79 -18.46
N LEU A 583 -10.19 11.47 -17.18
CA LEU A 583 -9.35 10.54 -16.39
C LEU A 583 -7.88 10.99 -16.26
N GLY A 584 -7.58 12.27 -16.53
CA GLY A 584 -6.30 12.90 -16.25
C GLY A 584 -6.15 13.30 -14.77
N LEU A 585 -5.02 13.91 -14.44
CA LEU A 585 -4.72 14.33 -13.06
C LEU A 585 -5.44 15.63 -12.67
N GLY A 586 -5.80 16.49 -13.65
CA GLY A 586 -6.54 17.72 -13.43
C GLY A 586 -8.02 17.60 -13.78
N TRP A 587 -8.87 18.21 -12.95
CA TRP A 587 -10.30 18.36 -13.22
C TRP A 587 -10.79 19.74 -12.84
N SER A 588 -11.89 20.18 -13.46
CA SER A 588 -12.59 21.41 -13.12
C SER A 588 -14.08 21.13 -13.04
N THR A 589 -14.77 21.82 -12.16
CA THR A 589 -16.22 21.73 -12.01
C THR A 589 -16.82 23.11 -11.94
N ASP A 590 -18.01 23.25 -12.52
CA ASP A 590 -18.84 24.44 -12.38
C ASP A 590 -20.10 24.12 -11.56
N ALA A 591 -20.49 25.03 -10.68
CA ALA A 591 -21.80 25.00 -10.03
C ALA A 591 -22.89 25.37 -11.05
N VAL A 592 -23.86 24.47 -11.20
CA VAL A 592 -24.95 24.61 -12.17
C VAL A 592 -26.25 24.94 -11.44
N PHE A 593 -26.93 25.96 -11.91
CA PHE A 593 -28.24 26.38 -11.41
C PHE A 593 -29.30 26.24 -12.48
N GLN A 594 -30.54 25.94 -12.06
CA GLN A 594 -31.66 25.94 -12.99
C GLN A 594 -31.90 27.36 -13.55
N ASP A 595 -32.38 27.45 -14.78
CA ASP A 595 -32.63 28.74 -15.48
C ASP A 595 -33.53 29.70 -14.70
N ASN A 596 -34.52 29.18 -13.96
CA ASN A 596 -35.41 29.95 -13.11
C ASN A 596 -34.85 30.36 -11.74
N SER A 597 -33.67 29.89 -11.36
CA SER A 597 -33.05 30.23 -10.09
C SER A 597 -32.68 31.70 -10.04
N THR A 598 -33.11 32.38 -8.99
CA THR A 598 -32.76 33.78 -8.68
C THR A 598 -31.67 33.89 -7.64
N ASP A 599 -31.58 32.93 -6.74
CA ASP A 599 -30.54 32.80 -5.71
C ASP A 599 -29.47 31.84 -6.18
N LEU A 600 -28.29 32.36 -6.51
CA LEU A 600 -27.13 31.64 -7.07
C LEU A 600 -26.08 31.33 -6.00
N ARG A 601 -26.45 31.22 -4.73
CA ARG A 601 -25.57 30.72 -3.70
C ARG A 601 -25.29 29.23 -3.92
N LEU A 602 -24.10 28.77 -3.61
CA LEU A 602 -23.70 27.36 -3.76
C LEU A 602 -24.63 26.37 -3.04
N SER A 603 -25.27 26.81 -1.94
CA SER A 603 -26.29 25.99 -1.24
C SER A 603 -27.52 25.65 -2.10
N ASN A 604 -27.77 26.38 -3.18
CA ASN A 604 -28.89 26.22 -4.09
C ASN A 604 -28.49 25.69 -5.46
N GLU A 605 -27.25 25.21 -5.61
CA GLU A 605 -26.82 24.57 -6.84
C GLU A 605 -27.66 23.32 -7.14
N ALA A 606 -28.02 23.12 -8.39
CA ALA A 606 -28.71 21.92 -8.83
C ALA A 606 -27.75 20.73 -9.00
N ALA A 607 -26.51 20.99 -9.40
CA ALA A 607 -25.41 20.03 -9.47
C ALA A 607 -24.05 20.72 -9.63
N GLN A 608 -23.00 20.01 -9.24
CA GLN A 608 -21.64 20.26 -9.71
C GLN A 608 -21.41 19.47 -11.00
N ALA A 609 -20.97 20.13 -12.07
CA ALA A 609 -20.73 19.48 -13.35
C ALA A 609 -19.27 19.62 -13.78
N MET A 610 -18.70 18.53 -14.29
CA MET A 610 -17.35 18.53 -14.87
C MET A 610 -17.32 19.46 -16.08
N THR A 611 -16.28 20.27 -16.24
CA THR A 611 -16.15 21.22 -17.35
C THR A 611 -14.94 20.95 -18.22
N TYR A 612 -15.15 21.10 -19.53
CA TYR A 612 -14.14 20.92 -20.57
C TYR A 612 -14.29 22.01 -21.64
N ASP A 613 -13.18 22.66 -22.00
CA ASP A 613 -13.14 23.65 -23.06
C ASP A 613 -12.58 22.98 -24.32
N ILE A 614 -13.40 22.82 -25.37
CA ILE A 614 -13.10 21.96 -26.50
C ILE A 614 -13.17 22.67 -27.85
N SER A 615 -12.39 22.15 -28.83
CA SER A 615 -12.56 22.55 -30.23
C SER A 615 -13.74 21.85 -30.88
N PRO A 616 -14.27 22.37 -31.99
CA PRO A 616 -15.40 21.77 -32.72
C PRO A 616 -15.19 20.31 -33.13
N SER A 617 -13.97 19.92 -33.43
CA SER A 617 -13.57 18.57 -33.88
C SER A 617 -13.29 17.58 -32.75
N TYR A 618 -13.34 18.03 -31.47
CA TYR A 618 -12.95 17.20 -30.33
C TYR A 618 -13.71 15.89 -30.22
N PHE A 619 -15.05 15.90 -30.29
CA PHE A 619 -15.85 14.69 -30.13
C PHE A 619 -15.57 13.66 -31.25
N GLN A 620 -15.28 14.09 -32.47
CA GLN A 620 -14.88 13.21 -33.55
C GLN A 620 -13.49 12.59 -33.27
N ALA A 621 -12.53 13.39 -32.80
CA ALA A 621 -11.20 12.92 -32.43
C ALA A 621 -11.25 12.01 -31.17
N ALA A 622 -12.07 12.34 -30.20
CA ALA A 622 -12.27 11.56 -28.99
C ALA A 622 -13.07 10.26 -29.24
N GLY A 623 -13.90 10.19 -30.31
CA GLY A 623 -14.79 9.08 -30.56
C GLY A 623 -16.03 9.09 -29.65
N THR A 624 -16.42 10.27 -29.15
CA THR A 624 -17.60 10.46 -28.30
C THR A 624 -18.86 10.59 -29.16
N ALA A 625 -19.88 9.82 -28.82
CA ALA A 625 -21.14 9.83 -29.62
C ALA A 625 -22.02 11.04 -29.30
N LEU A 626 -22.40 11.79 -30.32
CA LEU A 626 -23.44 12.81 -30.23
C LEU A 626 -24.81 12.12 -30.28
N LEU A 627 -25.61 12.26 -29.22
CA LEU A 627 -26.93 11.64 -29.10
C LEU A 627 -28.03 12.50 -29.71
N ALA A 628 -27.94 13.83 -29.56
CA ALA A 628 -28.92 14.77 -30.07
C ALA A 628 -28.32 16.18 -30.26
N GLY A 629 -28.93 16.98 -31.16
CA GLY A 629 -28.51 18.38 -31.37
C GLY A 629 -27.33 18.54 -32.30
N ARG A 630 -26.54 19.58 -32.07
CA ARG A 630 -25.32 19.91 -32.83
C ARG A 630 -24.12 20.14 -31.91
N VAL A 631 -22.95 19.93 -32.46
CA VAL A 631 -21.68 20.33 -31.90
C VAL A 631 -21.37 21.79 -32.23
N PHE A 632 -20.30 22.33 -31.67
CA PHE A 632 -19.79 23.69 -31.95
C PHE A 632 -19.25 23.82 -33.38
N THR A 633 -19.13 25.07 -33.80
CA THR A 633 -18.42 25.50 -35.00
C THR A 633 -17.39 26.57 -34.61
N TRP A 634 -16.47 26.92 -35.49
CA TRP A 634 -15.54 28.02 -35.27
C TRP A 634 -16.20 29.42 -35.23
N HIS A 635 -17.51 29.52 -35.52
CA HIS A 635 -18.32 30.74 -35.40
C HIS A 635 -18.94 30.91 -34.00
N ASP A 636 -18.89 29.89 -33.17
CA ASP A 636 -19.37 29.92 -31.79
C ASP A 636 -18.24 30.52 -30.93
N ASP A 637 -17.83 31.76 -31.20
CA ASP A 637 -16.76 32.52 -30.57
C ASP A 637 -17.21 33.36 -29.35
N ALA A 638 -16.33 34.21 -28.82
CA ALA A 638 -16.60 35.04 -27.67
C ALA A 638 -17.72 36.05 -27.89
N HIS A 639 -18.07 36.41 -29.15
CA HIS A 639 -19.15 37.35 -29.50
C HIS A 639 -20.48 36.61 -29.75
N ALA A 640 -20.45 35.32 -29.91
CA ALA A 640 -21.63 34.47 -30.12
C ALA A 640 -22.38 34.25 -28.78
N PRO A 641 -23.68 33.91 -28.82
CA PRO A 641 -24.41 33.49 -27.62
C PRO A 641 -23.67 32.35 -26.87
N GLN A 642 -23.67 32.44 -25.54
CA GLN A 642 -23.06 31.40 -24.70
C GLN A 642 -23.79 30.07 -24.86
N ILE A 643 -23.05 29.02 -25.28
CA ILE A 643 -23.60 27.70 -25.56
C ILE A 643 -22.76 26.59 -24.92
N ALA A 644 -23.39 25.45 -24.71
CA ALA A 644 -22.71 24.26 -24.24
C ALA A 644 -23.28 22.98 -24.89
N VAL A 645 -22.44 21.97 -24.99
CA VAL A 645 -22.83 20.58 -25.17
C VAL A 645 -22.73 19.89 -23.81
N VAL A 646 -23.71 19.04 -23.47
CA VAL A 646 -23.77 18.39 -22.15
C VAL A 646 -23.92 16.87 -22.33
N ASN A 647 -23.59 16.08 -21.28
CA ASN A 647 -23.83 14.64 -21.33
C ASN A 647 -25.26 14.28 -20.86
N SER A 648 -25.69 13.03 -21.06
CA SER A 648 -27.01 12.53 -20.66
C SER A 648 -27.27 12.66 -19.17
N GLU A 649 -26.25 12.45 -18.32
CA GLU A 649 -26.36 12.60 -16.86
C GLU A 649 -26.67 14.04 -16.43
N PHE A 650 -26.09 15.02 -17.10
CA PHE A 650 -26.43 16.43 -16.88
C PHE A 650 -27.92 16.66 -17.14
N VAL A 651 -28.42 16.17 -18.27
CA VAL A 651 -29.83 16.32 -18.65
C VAL A 651 -30.75 15.65 -17.62
N ARG A 652 -30.38 14.47 -17.17
CA ARG A 652 -31.14 13.74 -16.14
C ARG A 652 -31.16 14.48 -14.81
N LYS A 653 -30.01 14.98 -14.34
CA LYS A 653 -29.89 15.67 -13.03
C LYS A 653 -30.59 17.04 -13.02
N ILE A 654 -30.40 17.83 -14.07
CA ILE A 654 -30.87 19.23 -14.09
C ILE A 654 -32.33 19.35 -14.55
N PHE A 655 -32.75 18.55 -15.52
CA PHE A 655 -34.07 18.64 -16.13
C PHE A 655 -35.00 17.46 -15.82
N GLY A 656 -34.49 16.40 -15.16
CA GLY A 656 -35.26 15.20 -14.83
C GLY A 656 -35.67 14.36 -16.07
N LEU A 657 -35.01 14.59 -17.24
CA LEU A 657 -35.31 13.85 -18.48
C LEU A 657 -34.43 12.58 -18.53
N GLY A 658 -35.08 11.43 -18.72
CA GLY A 658 -34.39 10.13 -18.79
C GLY A 658 -34.08 9.68 -20.21
N ALA A 659 -33.54 8.45 -20.32
CA ALA A 659 -33.13 7.84 -21.58
C ALA A 659 -34.24 7.87 -22.65
N GLY A 660 -33.90 8.37 -23.84
CA GLY A 660 -34.82 8.52 -24.96
C GLY A 660 -35.62 9.82 -25.00
N SER A 661 -35.52 10.66 -23.94
CA SER A 661 -36.19 11.98 -23.90
C SER A 661 -35.19 13.15 -23.81
N GLU A 662 -33.87 12.85 -23.89
CA GLU A 662 -32.79 13.82 -23.72
C GLU A 662 -32.88 14.98 -24.71
N ALA A 663 -33.30 14.72 -25.96
CA ALA A 663 -33.46 15.74 -27.00
C ALA A 663 -34.35 16.91 -26.56
N GLY A 664 -35.27 16.71 -25.59
CA GLY A 664 -36.08 17.74 -24.99
C GLY A 664 -35.31 18.80 -24.18
N ALA A 665 -34.01 18.60 -23.92
CA ALA A 665 -33.15 19.58 -23.28
C ALA A 665 -32.46 20.55 -24.26
N ILE A 666 -32.47 20.25 -25.55
CA ILE A 666 -31.90 21.13 -26.58
C ILE A 666 -32.68 22.43 -26.63
N GLY A 667 -31.92 23.54 -26.63
CA GLY A 667 -32.49 24.90 -26.61
C GLY A 667 -32.87 25.40 -25.23
N ARG A 668 -32.86 24.54 -24.17
CA ARG A 668 -33.02 24.99 -22.78
C ARG A 668 -31.77 25.66 -22.28
N TYR A 669 -31.88 26.36 -21.14
CA TYR A 669 -30.81 27.09 -20.52
C TYR A 669 -30.54 26.59 -19.10
N TYR A 670 -29.33 26.78 -18.67
CA TYR A 670 -28.89 26.71 -17.26
C TYR A 670 -28.11 27.98 -16.92
N LYS A 671 -27.91 28.25 -15.62
CA LYS A 671 -27.10 29.39 -15.16
C LYS A 671 -25.84 28.93 -14.49
N ARG A 672 -24.78 29.74 -14.63
CA ARG A 672 -23.55 29.64 -13.83
C ARG A 672 -23.66 30.53 -12.59
N ILE A 673 -22.71 30.40 -11.66
CA ILE A 673 -22.65 31.18 -10.39
C ILE A 673 -22.58 32.69 -10.63
N ASN A 674 -21.98 33.13 -11.74
CA ASN A 674 -21.92 34.54 -12.14
C ASN A 674 -23.22 35.08 -12.75
N GLY A 675 -24.21 34.21 -12.96
CA GLY A 675 -25.52 34.55 -13.54
C GLY A 675 -25.61 34.37 -15.05
N ASP A 676 -24.53 34.00 -15.73
CA ASP A 676 -24.53 33.77 -17.17
C ASP A 676 -25.48 32.63 -17.53
N ARG A 677 -26.33 32.88 -18.53
CA ARG A 677 -27.27 31.90 -19.11
C ARG A 677 -26.62 31.21 -20.28
N ILE A 678 -26.49 29.88 -20.17
CA ILE A 678 -25.86 29.05 -21.18
C ILE A 678 -26.90 28.18 -21.86
N GLN A 679 -26.99 28.22 -23.21
CA GLN A 679 -27.91 27.41 -23.99
C GLN A 679 -27.32 26.04 -24.33
N ILE A 680 -28.11 24.99 -24.17
CA ILE A 680 -27.73 23.63 -24.55
C ILE A 680 -27.99 23.44 -26.05
N THR A 681 -26.92 23.15 -26.81
CA THR A 681 -27.01 22.95 -28.27
C THR A 681 -26.86 21.48 -28.66
N GLY A 682 -26.26 20.63 -27.84
CA GLY A 682 -26.05 19.23 -28.14
C GLY A 682 -25.94 18.39 -26.87
N ILE A 683 -26.18 17.10 -27.05
CA ILE A 683 -26.13 16.12 -25.97
C ILE A 683 -25.27 14.94 -26.43
N VAL A 684 -24.28 14.58 -25.60
CA VAL A 684 -23.36 13.46 -25.83
C VAL A 684 -23.59 12.35 -24.81
N GLU A 685 -23.05 11.18 -25.10
CA GLU A 685 -23.09 10.04 -24.19
C GLU A 685 -22.38 10.30 -22.87
N ASP A 686 -22.75 9.55 -21.84
CA ASP A 686 -22.10 9.62 -20.53
C ASP A 686 -20.69 9.04 -20.59
N GLY A 687 -19.76 9.67 -19.86
CA GLY A 687 -18.38 9.27 -19.78
C GLY A 687 -17.87 9.08 -18.36
N LYS A 688 -16.59 8.73 -18.26
CA LYS A 688 -15.79 8.71 -17.03
C LYS A 688 -14.81 9.89 -17.06
N TYR A 689 -14.86 10.73 -16.05
CA TYR A 689 -14.17 12.02 -16.06
C TYR A 689 -13.05 12.13 -15.02
N ARG A 690 -13.28 11.71 -13.77
CA ARG A 690 -12.32 11.81 -12.65
C ARG A 690 -11.65 10.48 -12.35
N THR A 691 -12.48 9.45 -12.16
CA THR A 691 -12.00 8.10 -11.81
C THR A 691 -12.79 7.04 -12.56
N LEU A 692 -12.16 5.91 -12.81
CA LEU A 692 -12.85 4.77 -13.41
C LEU A 692 -14.00 4.23 -12.54
N THR A 693 -14.00 4.59 -11.27
CA THR A 693 -14.87 4.06 -10.24
C THR A 693 -16.02 4.98 -9.88
N GLU A 694 -16.09 6.17 -10.49
CA GLU A 694 -17.12 7.15 -10.21
C GLU A 694 -18.51 6.69 -10.71
N ASP A 695 -19.55 7.14 -9.99
CA ASP A 695 -20.90 7.12 -10.51
C ASP A 695 -21.03 8.10 -11.70
N PRO A 696 -22.03 7.95 -12.59
CA PRO A 696 -22.24 8.89 -13.68
C PRO A 696 -22.25 10.33 -13.17
N GLN A 697 -21.43 11.19 -13.78
CA GLN A 697 -21.28 12.59 -13.40
C GLN A 697 -21.79 13.49 -14.50
N PRO A 698 -22.48 14.59 -14.17
CA PRO A 698 -22.84 15.60 -15.16
C PRO A 698 -21.57 16.25 -15.72
N ALA A 699 -21.55 16.45 -17.04
CA ALA A 699 -20.44 17.08 -17.74
C ALA A 699 -20.93 18.14 -18.71
N ILE A 700 -20.16 19.20 -18.83
CA ILE A 700 -20.38 20.35 -19.69
C ILE A 700 -19.15 20.50 -20.58
N PHE A 701 -19.39 20.62 -21.88
CA PHE A 701 -18.38 20.92 -22.87
C PHE A 701 -18.68 22.31 -23.44
N ARG A 702 -17.70 23.21 -23.40
CA ARG A 702 -17.84 24.60 -23.86
C ARG A 702 -16.98 24.84 -25.09
N PRO A 703 -17.36 25.77 -25.97
CA PRO A 703 -16.50 26.20 -27.07
C PRO A 703 -15.21 26.82 -26.52
N LEU A 704 -14.07 26.34 -26.97
CA LEU A 704 -12.76 26.86 -26.60
C LEU A 704 -12.64 28.37 -26.81
N LEU A 705 -13.28 28.92 -27.86
CA LEU A 705 -13.23 30.35 -28.18
C LEU A 705 -14.09 31.20 -27.22
N GLN A 706 -15.03 30.62 -26.46
CA GLN A 706 -15.79 31.29 -25.41
C GLN A 706 -15.13 31.19 -24.03
N SER A 707 -14.19 30.26 -23.86
CA SER A 707 -13.43 30.04 -22.61
C SER A 707 -11.99 29.67 -22.95
N PRO A 708 -11.17 30.66 -23.40
CA PRO A 708 -9.81 30.37 -23.85
C PRO A 708 -8.93 29.88 -22.69
N SER A 709 -8.14 28.84 -22.92
CA SER A 709 -7.15 28.27 -22.02
C SER A 709 -5.84 28.05 -22.76
N SER A 710 -4.69 28.30 -22.11
CA SER A 710 -3.37 28.03 -22.66
C SER A 710 -3.04 26.54 -22.66
N ALA A 711 -3.58 25.81 -21.66
CA ALA A 711 -3.44 24.36 -21.56
C ALA A 711 -4.08 23.68 -22.77
N THR A 712 -3.25 22.95 -23.52
CA THR A 712 -3.63 22.44 -24.84
C THR A 712 -3.34 20.93 -24.91
N TRP A 713 -4.41 20.15 -24.88
CA TRP A 713 -4.39 18.72 -25.12
C TRP A 713 -4.94 18.43 -26.52
N LEU A 714 -4.08 18.13 -27.49
CA LEU A 714 -4.48 17.72 -28.81
C LEU A 714 -4.73 16.21 -28.82
N VAL A 715 -5.90 15.82 -29.26
CA VAL A 715 -6.31 14.44 -29.49
C VAL A 715 -6.20 14.14 -30.98
N LEU A 716 -5.32 13.24 -31.36
CA LEU A 716 -5.14 12.81 -32.76
C LEU A 716 -5.64 11.39 -32.91
N ARG A 717 -6.62 11.15 -33.76
CA ARG A 717 -7.09 9.84 -34.14
C ARG A 717 -6.40 9.38 -35.43
N SER A 718 -5.80 8.18 -35.40
CA SER A 718 -5.08 7.65 -36.54
C SER A 718 -5.01 6.13 -36.49
N ASN A 719 -5.10 5.48 -37.67
CA ASN A 719 -4.89 4.04 -37.82
C ASN A 719 -3.42 3.66 -38.07
N ARG A 720 -2.48 4.62 -37.98
CA ARG A 720 -1.05 4.38 -38.15
C ARG A 720 -0.41 3.80 -36.89
N ASP A 721 0.75 3.18 -37.09
CA ASP A 721 1.62 2.80 -35.98
C ASP A 721 1.93 4.00 -35.09
N PRO A 722 1.70 3.91 -33.77
CA PRO A 722 1.86 5.04 -32.86
C PRO A 722 3.27 5.65 -32.84
N ARG A 723 4.31 4.85 -33.07
CA ARG A 723 5.71 5.36 -33.08
C ARG A 723 5.96 6.25 -34.30
N LYS A 724 5.54 5.78 -35.49
CA LYS A 724 5.69 6.55 -36.75
C LYS A 724 4.83 7.80 -36.75
N LEU A 725 3.66 7.74 -36.10
CA LEU A 725 2.81 8.90 -35.90
C LEU A 725 3.47 9.91 -34.95
N ALA A 726 4.06 9.47 -33.85
CA ALA A 726 4.74 10.34 -32.90
C ALA A 726 5.89 11.11 -33.54
N GLU A 727 6.73 10.45 -34.35
CA GLU A 727 7.82 11.10 -35.10
C GLU A 727 7.28 12.15 -36.07
N ALA A 728 6.22 11.84 -36.81
CA ALA A 728 5.60 12.78 -37.75
C ALA A 728 5.00 14.00 -37.03
N VAL A 729 4.34 13.78 -35.89
CA VAL A 729 3.79 14.83 -35.02
C VAL A 729 4.92 15.72 -34.48
N GLU A 730 5.97 15.12 -33.92
CA GLU A 730 7.13 15.85 -33.40
C GLU A 730 7.75 16.75 -34.47
N ASN A 731 8.02 16.21 -35.65
CA ASN A 731 8.58 16.98 -36.76
C ASN A 731 7.67 18.15 -37.14
N LYS A 732 6.34 17.93 -37.17
CA LYS A 732 5.38 18.97 -37.54
C LYS A 732 5.26 20.06 -36.47
N LEU A 733 5.32 19.70 -35.18
CA LEU A 733 5.33 20.67 -34.09
C LEU A 733 6.61 21.51 -34.08
N ARG A 734 7.77 20.89 -34.30
CA ARG A 734 9.07 21.60 -34.45
C ARG A 734 9.13 22.51 -35.66
N GLU A 735 8.47 22.15 -36.76
CA GLU A 735 8.34 23.02 -37.94
C GLU A 735 7.51 24.27 -37.62
N LEU A 736 6.46 24.15 -36.77
CA LEU A 736 5.60 25.26 -36.36
C LEU A 736 6.27 26.20 -35.39
N ASP A 737 6.87 25.66 -34.33
CA ASP A 737 7.63 26.39 -33.31
C ASP A 737 8.69 25.48 -32.67
N PRO A 738 9.98 25.67 -32.94
CA PRO A 738 11.05 24.91 -32.30
C PRO A 738 11.09 25.05 -30.78
N GLY A 739 10.59 26.15 -30.25
CA GLY A 739 10.57 26.48 -28.82
C GLY A 739 9.31 25.97 -28.06
N LEU A 740 8.39 25.28 -28.75
CA LEU A 740 7.19 24.76 -28.13
C LEU A 740 7.53 23.55 -27.23
N PRO A 741 7.28 23.60 -25.91
CA PRO A 741 7.39 22.42 -25.06
C PRO A 741 6.19 21.51 -25.30
N PHE A 742 6.41 20.23 -25.52
CA PHE A 742 5.31 19.27 -25.69
C PHE A 742 5.69 17.87 -25.20
N THR A 743 4.67 17.09 -24.87
CA THR A 743 4.78 15.65 -24.60
C THR A 743 3.81 14.89 -25.49
N ILE A 744 4.29 13.78 -26.04
CA ILE A 744 3.49 12.93 -26.93
C ILE A 744 3.30 11.57 -26.26
N LYS A 745 2.06 11.10 -26.16
CA LYS A 745 1.74 9.78 -25.59
C LYS A 745 0.48 9.19 -26.21
N THR A 746 0.34 7.87 -26.19
CA THR A 746 -0.93 7.25 -26.54
C THR A 746 -1.96 7.52 -25.45
N TRP A 747 -3.24 7.64 -25.81
CA TRP A 747 -4.28 7.85 -24.78
C TRP A 747 -4.36 6.69 -23.78
N ASN A 748 -4.15 5.46 -24.23
CA ASN A 748 -4.04 4.30 -23.32
C ASN A 748 -2.95 4.50 -22.24
N ARG A 749 -1.79 5.06 -22.60
CA ARG A 749 -0.72 5.34 -21.65
C ARG A 749 -1.07 6.51 -20.70
N ALA A 750 -1.83 7.50 -21.19
CA ALA A 750 -2.31 8.58 -20.35
C ALA A 750 -3.29 8.10 -19.26
N MET A 751 -4.04 7.02 -19.54
CA MET A 751 -4.91 6.39 -18.56
C MET A 751 -4.19 5.59 -17.47
N ASP A 752 -2.87 5.38 -17.58
CA ASP A 752 -2.11 4.61 -16.58
C ASP A 752 -2.19 5.23 -15.19
N SER A 753 -2.30 6.55 -15.08
CA SER A 753 -2.52 7.25 -13.81
C SER A 753 -3.86 6.90 -13.17
N ALA A 754 -4.93 6.91 -13.96
CA ALA A 754 -6.27 6.53 -13.48
C ALA A 754 -6.37 5.04 -13.10
N LEU A 755 -5.64 4.19 -13.82
CA LEU A 755 -5.58 2.75 -13.57
C LEU A 755 -4.62 2.37 -12.43
N PHE A 756 -3.75 3.26 -12.01
CA PHE A 756 -2.69 2.97 -11.05
C PHE A 756 -3.21 2.37 -9.75
N ALA A 757 -4.18 3.01 -9.10
CA ALA A 757 -4.77 2.54 -7.85
C ALA A 757 -5.38 1.13 -7.98
N SER A 758 -6.15 0.91 -9.06
CA SER A 758 -6.79 -0.40 -9.33
C SER A 758 -5.77 -1.49 -9.65
N ARG A 759 -4.70 -1.17 -10.39
CA ARG A 759 -3.59 -2.10 -10.69
C ARG A 759 -2.81 -2.46 -9.43
N VAL A 760 -2.47 -1.47 -8.59
CA VAL A 760 -1.77 -1.71 -7.31
C VAL A 760 -2.62 -2.58 -6.40
N ALA A 761 -3.91 -2.30 -6.28
CA ALA A 761 -4.82 -3.11 -5.49
C ALA A 761 -4.88 -4.56 -6.01
N THR A 762 -5.07 -4.73 -7.33
CA THR A 762 -5.14 -6.05 -7.97
C THR A 762 -3.84 -6.84 -7.80
N LEU A 763 -2.70 -6.21 -8.02
CA LEU A 763 -1.38 -6.84 -7.87
C LEU A 763 -1.13 -7.23 -6.41
N SER A 764 -1.35 -6.31 -5.46
CA SER A 764 -1.14 -6.57 -4.04
C SER A 764 -2.03 -7.70 -3.52
N LEU A 765 -3.31 -7.66 -3.83
CA LEU A 765 -4.26 -8.71 -3.44
C LEU A 765 -3.98 -10.03 -4.17
N GLY A 766 -3.56 -9.99 -5.44
CA GLY A 766 -3.17 -11.14 -6.22
C GLY A 766 -1.95 -11.86 -5.63
N VAL A 767 -0.91 -11.11 -5.25
CA VAL A 767 0.28 -11.66 -4.59
C VAL A 767 -0.08 -12.27 -3.23
N LEU A 768 -0.84 -11.55 -2.39
CA LEU A 768 -1.28 -12.07 -1.09
C LEU A 768 -2.18 -13.30 -1.24
N GLY A 769 -3.08 -13.31 -2.23
CA GLY A 769 -3.92 -14.46 -2.56
C GLY A 769 -3.11 -15.66 -3.03
N GLY A 770 -2.11 -15.45 -3.89
CA GLY A 770 -1.19 -16.49 -4.36
C GLY A 770 -0.35 -17.10 -3.23
N LEU A 771 0.18 -16.26 -2.33
CA LEU A 771 0.90 -16.72 -1.13
C LEU A 771 0.00 -17.56 -0.23
N SER A 772 -1.23 -17.11 -0.01
CA SER A 772 -2.19 -17.86 0.80
C SER A 772 -2.60 -19.18 0.16
N ALA A 773 -2.79 -19.21 -1.16
CA ALA A 773 -3.08 -20.44 -1.90
C ALA A 773 -1.93 -21.45 -1.77
N MET A 774 -0.69 -21.02 -1.91
CA MET A 774 0.50 -21.86 -1.71
C MET A 774 0.56 -22.43 -0.28
N LEU A 775 0.26 -21.58 0.73
CA LEU A 775 0.20 -22.02 2.12
C LEU A 775 -0.93 -23.05 2.35
N ALA A 776 -2.10 -22.85 1.73
CA ALA A 776 -3.22 -23.77 1.84
C ALA A 776 -2.89 -25.14 1.20
N VAL A 777 -2.28 -25.13 0.02
CA VAL A 777 -1.82 -26.37 -0.64
C VAL A 777 -0.85 -27.15 0.24
N THR A 778 0.15 -26.47 0.81
CA THR A 778 1.15 -27.12 1.70
C THR A 778 0.51 -27.65 2.98
N GLY A 779 -0.45 -26.95 3.57
CA GLY A 779 -1.18 -27.39 4.76
C GLY A 779 -2.08 -28.61 4.51
N ILE A 780 -2.87 -28.57 3.44
CA ILE A 780 -3.76 -29.67 3.03
C ILE A 780 -2.91 -30.89 2.63
N PHE A 781 -1.85 -30.69 1.85
CA PHE A 781 -0.91 -31.75 1.49
C PHE A 781 -0.31 -32.42 2.72
N GLY A 782 0.20 -31.64 3.68
CA GLY A 782 0.79 -32.17 4.93
C GLY A 782 -0.20 -33.00 5.74
N MET A 783 -1.47 -32.55 5.81
CA MET A 783 -2.54 -33.30 6.48
C MET A 783 -2.88 -34.60 5.73
N ALA A 784 -3.07 -34.54 4.42
CA ALA A 784 -3.42 -35.67 3.59
C ALA A 784 -2.30 -36.75 3.62
N ALA A 785 -1.05 -36.32 3.44
CA ALA A 785 0.12 -37.19 3.50
C ALA A 785 0.26 -37.91 4.86
N TYR A 786 0.07 -37.16 5.96
CA TYR A 786 0.08 -37.74 7.30
C TYR A 786 -1.08 -38.72 7.53
N SER A 787 -2.29 -38.36 7.07
CA SER A 787 -3.46 -39.24 7.18
C SER A 787 -3.26 -40.57 6.44
N VAL A 788 -2.70 -40.53 5.24
CA VAL A 788 -2.36 -41.69 4.44
C VAL A 788 -1.29 -42.52 5.14
N SER A 789 -0.15 -41.88 5.52
CA SER A 789 0.98 -42.60 6.16
C SER A 789 0.56 -43.35 7.44
N LYS A 790 -0.27 -42.73 8.28
CA LYS A 790 -0.73 -43.33 9.53
C LYS A 790 -1.73 -44.49 9.33
N ARG A 791 -2.39 -44.57 8.17
CA ARG A 791 -3.38 -45.59 7.84
C ARG A 791 -2.93 -46.58 6.78
N MET A 792 -1.65 -46.55 6.40
CA MET A 792 -1.12 -47.43 5.30
C MET A 792 -1.44 -48.92 5.53
N ARG A 793 -1.29 -49.39 6.78
CA ARG A 793 -1.63 -50.79 7.14
C ARG A 793 -3.12 -51.09 7.01
N GLU A 794 -4.00 -50.15 7.48
CA GLU A 794 -5.47 -50.25 7.32
C GLU A 794 -5.86 -50.25 5.84
N LEU A 795 -5.25 -49.38 5.04
CA LEU A 795 -5.48 -49.31 3.60
C LEU A 795 -4.98 -50.59 2.90
N GLY A 796 -3.82 -51.11 3.28
CA GLY A 796 -3.30 -52.36 2.75
C GLY A 796 -4.23 -53.56 3.03
N ILE A 797 -4.76 -53.69 4.23
CA ILE A 797 -5.75 -54.71 4.59
C ILE A 797 -7.02 -54.56 3.73
N ARG A 798 -7.55 -53.32 3.54
CA ARG A 798 -8.73 -53.09 2.70
C ARG A 798 -8.46 -53.46 1.22
N ILE A 799 -7.26 -53.14 0.71
CA ILE A 799 -6.87 -53.50 -0.65
C ILE A 799 -6.81 -55.05 -0.79
N ALA A 800 -6.22 -55.74 0.20
CA ALA A 800 -6.18 -57.21 0.22
C ALA A 800 -7.55 -57.86 0.29
N LEU A 801 -8.53 -57.18 0.90
CA LEU A 801 -9.96 -57.59 0.98
C LEU A 801 -10.77 -57.22 -0.25
N GLY A 802 -10.15 -56.60 -1.30
CA GLY A 802 -10.83 -56.29 -2.56
C GLY A 802 -11.54 -54.92 -2.58
N ALA A 803 -11.24 -53.96 -1.69
CA ALA A 803 -11.87 -52.68 -1.67
C ALA A 803 -11.64 -51.89 -3.00
N GLN A 804 -12.68 -51.21 -3.48
CA GLN A 804 -12.62 -50.41 -4.69
C GLN A 804 -11.76 -49.11 -4.48
N ARG A 805 -11.19 -48.58 -5.58
CA ARG A 805 -10.36 -47.36 -5.55
C ARG A 805 -11.07 -46.19 -4.86
N GLY A 806 -12.39 -46.02 -5.08
CA GLY A 806 -13.18 -44.94 -4.45
C GLY A 806 -13.25 -45.08 -2.92
N GLU A 807 -13.41 -46.28 -2.39
CA GLU A 807 -13.48 -46.57 -0.95
C GLU A 807 -12.12 -46.34 -0.27
N ILE A 808 -11.02 -46.67 -0.94
CA ILE A 808 -9.67 -46.39 -0.49
C ILE A 808 -9.40 -44.91 -0.41
N LEU A 809 -9.76 -44.14 -1.46
CA LEU A 809 -9.65 -42.67 -1.48
C LEU A 809 -10.53 -42.02 -0.44
N GLN A 810 -11.77 -42.47 -0.25
CA GLN A 810 -12.66 -41.95 0.78
C GLN A 810 -12.11 -42.21 2.19
N ALA A 811 -11.57 -43.37 2.46
CA ALA A 811 -10.94 -43.70 3.73
C ALA A 811 -9.68 -42.88 4.00
N ALA A 812 -8.84 -42.67 2.97
CA ALA A 812 -7.58 -41.93 3.05
C ALA A 812 -7.77 -40.41 3.14
N LEU A 813 -8.65 -39.82 2.32
CA LEU A 813 -8.78 -38.39 2.09
C LEU A 813 -10.08 -37.79 2.62
N GLY A 814 -11.09 -38.57 2.99
CA GLY A 814 -12.41 -38.09 3.37
C GLY A 814 -12.42 -37.09 4.54
N ARG A 815 -11.43 -37.19 5.45
CA ARG A 815 -11.27 -36.21 6.54
C ARG A 815 -10.73 -34.87 5.98
N ALA A 816 -9.73 -34.90 5.12
CA ALA A 816 -9.16 -33.71 4.50
C ALA A 816 -10.20 -32.97 3.63
N SER A 817 -10.99 -33.73 2.86
CA SER A 817 -12.08 -33.18 2.03
C SER A 817 -13.17 -32.50 2.87
N ARG A 818 -13.58 -33.09 3.98
CA ARG A 818 -14.57 -32.48 4.91
C ARG A 818 -14.04 -31.17 5.50
N LEU A 819 -12.79 -31.14 5.94
CA LEU A 819 -12.15 -29.93 6.47
C LEU A 819 -11.99 -28.85 5.39
N LEU A 820 -11.68 -29.24 4.15
CA LEU A 820 -11.63 -28.33 3.01
C LEU A 820 -13.01 -27.69 2.75
N ILE A 821 -14.07 -28.47 2.70
CA ILE A 821 -15.43 -27.97 2.49
C ILE A 821 -15.83 -27.01 3.62
N LEU A 822 -15.61 -27.38 4.89
CA LEU A 822 -15.96 -26.54 6.05
C LEU A 822 -15.17 -25.22 6.04
N GLY A 823 -13.85 -25.30 5.79
CA GLY A 823 -13.00 -24.11 5.71
C GLY A 823 -13.38 -23.21 4.53
N SER A 824 -13.67 -23.78 3.36
CA SER A 824 -14.07 -23.02 2.17
C SER A 824 -15.41 -22.33 2.37
N LEU A 825 -16.40 -22.99 2.97
CA LEU A 825 -17.69 -22.39 3.30
C LEU A 825 -17.55 -21.26 4.32
N ALA A 826 -16.81 -21.48 5.41
CA ALA A 826 -16.54 -20.46 6.41
C ALA A 826 -15.80 -19.25 5.79
N GLY A 827 -14.78 -19.51 4.98
CA GLY A 827 -14.02 -18.48 4.31
C GLY A 827 -14.81 -17.72 3.25
N LEU A 828 -15.71 -18.38 2.52
CA LEU A 828 -16.60 -17.73 1.57
C LEU A 828 -17.56 -16.77 2.29
N LEU A 829 -18.19 -17.20 3.41
CA LEU A 829 -19.07 -16.35 4.21
C LEU A 829 -18.32 -15.14 4.79
N LEU A 830 -17.12 -15.35 5.33
CA LEU A 830 -16.27 -14.27 5.84
C LEU A 830 -15.79 -13.36 4.70
N GLY A 831 -15.47 -13.90 3.53
CA GLY A 831 -15.09 -13.16 2.34
C GLY A 831 -16.23 -12.25 1.84
N LEU A 832 -17.46 -12.76 1.84
CA LEU A 832 -18.64 -11.95 1.51
C LEU A 832 -18.86 -10.79 2.50
N ALA A 833 -18.58 -11.00 3.78
CA ALA A 833 -18.64 -9.93 4.78
C ALA A 833 -17.50 -8.91 4.60
N ALA A 834 -16.27 -9.37 4.34
CA ALA A 834 -15.10 -8.52 4.14
C ALA A 834 -15.18 -7.67 2.87
N THR A 835 -15.90 -8.12 1.84
CA THR A 835 -16.07 -7.36 0.59
C THR A 835 -16.88 -6.07 0.75
N LYS A 836 -17.65 -5.91 1.83
CA LYS A 836 -18.23 -4.59 2.19
C LYS A 836 -17.13 -3.53 2.44
N VAL A 837 -16.02 -3.95 3.04
CA VAL A 837 -14.86 -3.07 3.27
C VAL A 837 -14.08 -2.87 1.94
N LEU A 838 -14.00 -3.91 1.11
CA LEU A 838 -13.32 -3.82 -0.18
C LEU A 838 -14.08 -2.99 -1.22
N SER A 839 -15.40 -2.90 -1.13
CA SER A 839 -16.22 -2.15 -2.08
C SER A 839 -15.94 -0.64 -2.07
N SER A 840 -15.41 -0.11 -0.96
CA SER A 840 -14.93 1.28 -0.89
C SER A 840 -13.61 1.52 -1.65
N ILE A 841 -12.87 0.45 -1.98
CA ILE A 841 -11.52 0.51 -2.57
C ILE A 841 -11.53 0.00 -4.02
N VAL A 842 -12.39 -0.97 -4.34
CA VAL A 842 -12.43 -1.62 -5.65
C VAL A 842 -13.78 -1.35 -6.32
N TYR A 843 -13.70 -0.80 -7.53
CA TYR A 843 -14.87 -0.43 -8.34
C TYR A 843 -15.88 -1.56 -8.53
N GLN A 844 -17.16 -1.26 -8.27
CA GLN A 844 -18.29 -2.19 -8.44
C GLN A 844 -18.00 -3.61 -7.92
N ALA A 845 -17.20 -3.68 -6.86
CA ALA A 845 -16.94 -4.92 -6.15
C ALA A 845 -18.24 -5.42 -5.53
N THR A 846 -19.09 -6.03 -6.36
CA THR A 846 -20.30 -6.69 -5.86
C THR A 846 -19.89 -8.07 -5.33
N PRO A 847 -19.92 -8.26 -4.00
CA PRO A 847 -19.60 -9.57 -3.40
C PRO A 847 -20.52 -10.70 -3.90
N ARG A 848 -21.61 -10.34 -4.55
CA ARG A 848 -22.62 -11.25 -5.09
C ARG A 848 -22.45 -11.55 -6.58
N ASP A 849 -21.33 -11.14 -7.21
CA ASP A 849 -21.06 -11.49 -8.60
C ASP A 849 -20.95 -13.03 -8.75
N PRO A 850 -21.84 -13.69 -9.48
CA PRO A 850 -21.85 -15.15 -9.59
C PRO A 850 -20.56 -15.71 -10.18
N LEU A 851 -19.85 -14.94 -11.03
CA LEU A 851 -18.56 -15.34 -11.60
C LEU A 851 -17.46 -15.34 -10.55
N VAL A 852 -17.47 -14.39 -9.61
CA VAL A 852 -16.52 -14.38 -8.49
C VAL A 852 -16.79 -15.58 -7.58
N LEU A 853 -18.04 -15.82 -7.22
CA LEU A 853 -18.42 -16.96 -6.37
C LEU A 853 -18.04 -18.30 -7.01
N ALA A 854 -18.37 -18.49 -8.29
CA ALA A 854 -17.97 -19.67 -9.04
C ALA A 854 -16.44 -19.81 -9.13
N GLY A 855 -15.73 -18.70 -9.36
CA GLY A 855 -14.29 -18.64 -9.40
C GLY A 855 -13.64 -19.05 -8.08
N VAL A 856 -14.17 -18.60 -6.94
CA VAL A 856 -13.69 -18.99 -5.59
C VAL A 856 -13.89 -20.48 -5.36
N VAL A 857 -15.08 -21.00 -5.64
CA VAL A 857 -15.39 -22.43 -5.50
C VAL A 857 -14.46 -23.27 -6.38
N LEU A 858 -14.29 -22.88 -7.63
CA LEU A 858 -13.38 -23.58 -8.56
C LEU A 858 -11.93 -23.52 -8.09
N ALA A 859 -11.46 -22.36 -7.64
CA ALA A 859 -10.10 -22.19 -7.12
C ALA A 859 -9.87 -23.08 -5.90
N MET A 860 -10.79 -23.10 -4.93
CA MET A 860 -10.67 -23.96 -3.74
C MET A 860 -10.73 -25.45 -4.07
N LEU A 861 -11.54 -25.86 -5.04
CA LEU A 861 -11.55 -27.23 -5.55
C LEU A 861 -10.21 -27.61 -6.20
N LEU A 862 -9.68 -26.77 -7.07
CA LEU A 862 -8.39 -26.99 -7.73
C LEU A 862 -7.24 -27.07 -6.72
N LEU A 863 -7.20 -26.17 -5.74
CA LEU A 863 -6.22 -26.20 -4.65
C LEU A 863 -6.31 -27.48 -3.83
N GLY A 864 -7.53 -27.92 -3.52
CA GLY A 864 -7.77 -29.19 -2.83
C GLY A 864 -7.30 -30.41 -3.63
N LEU A 865 -7.59 -30.47 -4.92
CA LEU A 865 -7.15 -31.52 -5.84
C LEU A 865 -5.61 -31.55 -5.95
N LEU A 866 -4.99 -30.39 -6.18
CA LEU A 866 -3.53 -30.29 -6.25
C LEU A 866 -2.85 -30.77 -4.96
N ALA A 867 -3.38 -30.34 -3.82
CA ALA A 867 -2.82 -30.71 -2.52
C ALA A 867 -2.98 -32.21 -2.19
N THR A 868 -4.04 -32.83 -2.66
CA THR A 868 -4.34 -34.27 -2.36
C THR A 868 -3.84 -35.21 -3.42
N TRP A 869 -3.38 -34.75 -4.58
CA TRP A 869 -2.96 -35.58 -5.71
C TRP A 869 -1.89 -36.63 -5.36
N ILE A 870 -0.77 -36.15 -4.81
CA ILE A 870 0.35 -37.06 -4.44
C ILE A 870 -0.05 -38.01 -3.31
N PRO A 871 -0.69 -37.57 -2.20
CA PRO A 871 -1.19 -38.48 -1.18
C PRO A 871 -2.18 -39.51 -1.71
N ALA A 872 -3.06 -39.14 -2.64
CA ALA A 872 -4.00 -40.03 -3.28
C ALA A 872 -3.27 -41.15 -4.06
N GLN A 873 -2.29 -40.79 -4.88
CA GLN A 873 -1.50 -41.77 -5.61
C GLN A 873 -0.76 -42.74 -4.68
N ARG A 874 -0.16 -42.22 -3.59
CA ARG A 874 0.51 -43.06 -2.58
C ARG A 874 -0.44 -44.05 -1.89
N ALA A 875 -1.68 -43.62 -1.60
CA ALA A 875 -2.71 -44.45 -1.00
C ALA A 875 -3.15 -45.60 -1.95
N LEU A 876 -3.25 -45.29 -3.26
CA LEU A 876 -3.63 -46.28 -4.28
C LEU A 876 -2.49 -47.24 -4.67
N ALA A 877 -1.24 -46.82 -4.52
CA ALA A 877 -0.04 -47.61 -4.82
C ALA A 877 0.47 -48.46 -3.63
N ALA A 878 -0.31 -48.57 -2.55
CA ALA A 878 0.04 -49.31 -1.37
C ALA A 878 0.04 -50.82 -1.68
N ASP A 879 1.22 -51.47 -1.58
CA ASP A 879 1.36 -52.93 -1.78
C ASP A 879 1.00 -53.67 -0.49
N PRO A 880 -0.10 -54.46 -0.47
CA PRO A 880 -0.55 -55.17 0.73
C PRO A 880 0.48 -56.21 1.19
N VAL A 881 1.27 -56.80 0.30
CA VAL A 881 2.26 -57.82 0.63
C VAL A 881 3.43 -57.26 1.41
N ILE A 882 3.93 -56.10 1.02
CA ILE A 882 5.01 -55.39 1.71
C ILE A 882 4.56 -54.90 3.09
N LEU A 883 3.36 -54.32 3.17
CA LEU A 883 2.81 -53.71 4.41
C LEU A 883 2.42 -54.76 5.48
N LEU A 884 2.18 -56.02 5.10
CA LEU A 884 1.86 -57.09 6.02
C LEU A 884 3.12 -57.88 6.44
N ARG A 885 4.27 -57.72 5.73
CA ARG A 885 5.58 -58.36 6.03
C ARG A 885 6.48 -57.54 6.94
N GLU A 886 6.25 -56.22 7.09
CA GLU A 886 7.00 -55.38 8.05
C GLU A 886 6.47 -55.62 9.49
N GLU A 887 6.93 -56.72 10.13
CA GLU A 887 6.88 -56.93 11.58
C GLU A 887 8.14 -56.41 12.25
#